data_5576f4f081bd424ee0ea5fbb0096fd4a
#
_entry.id   5576f4f081bd424ee0ea5fbb0096fd4a
#
_cell.length_a   1.000
_cell.length_b   1.000
_cell.length_c   1.000
_cell.angle_alpha   90.00
_cell.angle_beta   90.00
_cell.angle_gamma   90.00
#
_symmetry.space_group_name_H-M   'P 1'
#
loop_
_entity.id
_entity.type
_entity.pdbx_description
1 polymer ?
#
loop_
_entity_poly.entity_id
_entity_poly.type
_entity_poly.pdbx_seq_one_letter_code
_entity_poly.pdbx_strand_id
1 'polypeptide(L)'
;MASLGNLYPNLPGMLVEFKDGGQALRFNEVETVTDSLLLLGTAVDGPLMEPIAVDIDTVELLLGSDVKANGTPNGATLVHAFKQAYDAGCQDIRVMRISGEKATAEISAANESVTNQKRKDENLTVVQGNDVTELSLSGTGINSGSVRVFAKGIELTSGFSYNSGENKVTLQKNVCDAGASITVKYEYTEKVQATPEILTVGDNNVAITFKPIVEGSLKVTKNEEVVSSENYSVLGNKITFTSGAVKGDEIKVEYKYEQIGLGSENGSGHTLFTAKTSPQVISISETPMENSVILYVDDARVLNSQAYSVNIEARTISVNKEYFKMGQVLSTSYYVQLEEVIERKIELSSVFAGDVYNTGLIEVRDIEDSLGTKIGKTVTITKPDSKLSSGEMPQVYSSFDYPTFGELVDAINERNSVYKAVTDTPNVLTSELRNSSSYFAGGDNGVNISKSQLFECLSGKRDDNGYIVKQGAYQLLENYLVDWVVPVGVYADDELLDRHQNFAYELALFCAVLSYKNKSTYGMIATKPLTDTSLAGVQAHAKYLAKLNTDYFMRDENGSIIKDGTGTPIDLGKFISVVAGPTPKVNYRVPALREGNPAVLYAALNTTLQPQSAPTNKKLTGCTGLKYTFSNSQLNDIVANKIVVFGTKYSRSGAVAEGAVVIDGPTSARQDSEYTRLTTVKVMRAVADNVREVADPFIGEANTVEQRNALSAAISKRLDLLVEKGVLIEYSFNIVATVYDQLLGQAKLELGIVAPQELRKITTVIGLKNS
;
A
#
# COMPACT_ATOMS: atom_id res chain seq x y z
N MET A 1 5.46 5.38 -17.29
CA MET A 1 6.92 5.30 -17.06
C MET A 1 7.14 5.28 -15.57
N ALA A 2 7.53 4.12 -15.03
CA ALA A 2 7.90 4.04 -13.62
C ALA A 2 9.34 4.56 -13.48
N SER A 3 9.52 5.66 -12.79
CA SER A 3 10.81 6.17 -12.33
C SER A 3 10.70 6.46 -10.84
N LEU A 4 11.82 6.47 -10.14
CA LEU A 4 11.85 6.90 -8.73
C LEU A 4 11.23 8.30 -8.54
N GLY A 5 11.22 9.14 -9.60
CA GLY A 5 10.59 10.46 -9.63
C GLY A 5 9.08 10.51 -9.47
N ASN A 6 8.39 9.41 -9.67
CA ASN A 6 6.94 9.35 -9.51
C ASN A 6 6.47 9.01 -8.09
N LEU A 7 7.39 8.78 -7.15
CA LEU A 7 7.02 8.45 -5.77
C LEU A 7 6.37 9.62 -5.02
N TYR A 8 6.80 10.87 -5.31
CA TYR A 8 6.27 12.06 -4.64
C TYR A 8 6.05 13.23 -5.63
N PRO A 9 5.11 13.11 -6.57
CA PRO A 9 4.98 14.06 -7.70
C PRO A 9 4.53 15.48 -7.30
N ASN A 10 4.00 15.66 -6.10
CA ASN A 10 3.39 16.91 -5.67
C ASN A 10 4.23 17.72 -4.67
N LEU A 11 5.41 17.20 -4.27
CA LEU A 11 6.29 17.92 -3.35
C LEU A 11 7.28 18.79 -4.12
N PRO A 12 7.42 20.08 -3.78
CA PRO A 12 8.47 20.92 -4.35
C PRO A 12 9.86 20.47 -3.84
N GLY A 13 10.86 20.56 -4.67
CA GLY A 13 12.23 20.20 -4.32
C GLY A 13 13.08 19.81 -5.53
N MET A 14 14.36 19.59 -5.31
CA MET A 14 15.26 19.07 -6.33
C MET A 14 15.37 17.56 -6.23
N LEU A 15 14.94 16.89 -7.29
CA LEU A 15 15.02 15.43 -7.43
C LEU A 15 16.25 15.06 -8.27
N VAL A 16 17.06 14.10 -7.80
CA VAL A 16 18.27 13.67 -8.50
C VAL A 16 18.16 12.21 -8.92
N GLU A 17 18.25 11.94 -10.20
CA GLU A 17 18.26 10.60 -10.77
C GLU A 17 19.65 10.26 -11.31
N PHE A 18 20.26 9.17 -10.84
CA PHE A 18 21.54 8.69 -11.31
C PHE A 18 21.34 7.79 -12.53
N LYS A 19 21.84 8.23 -13.68
CA LYS A 19 21.76 7.49 -14.96
C LYS A 19 23.14 7.06 -15.43
N ASP A 20 23.21 5.92 -16.11
CA ASP A 20 24.40 5.48 -16.83
C ASP A 20 24.50 6.24 -18.17
N GLY A 21 25.68 6.70 -18.52
CA GLY A 21 26.00 7.30 -19.83
C GLY A 21 26.06 8.82 -19.90
N GLY A 22 27.17 9.46 -19.58
CA GLY A 22 27.39 10.91 -19.76
C GLY A 22 28.84 11.32 -19.87
N GLN A 23 29.14 12.45 -20.55
CA GLN A 23 30.47 13.07 -20.71
C GLN A 23 30.51 14.52 -20.22
N ALA A 24 31.56 15.05 -19.89
CA ALA A 24 32.30 15.75 -18.88
C ALA A 24 32.87 17.17 -19.11
N LEU A 25 33.33 17.96 -18.12
CA LEU A 25 34.44 19.00 -18.04
C LEU A 25 34.56 19.80 -16.69
N ARG A 26 35.68 20.44 -16.32
CA ARG A 26 36.32 20.73 -15.02
C ARG A 26 36.01 22.00 -14.20
N PHE A 27 36.21 22.01 -12.87
CA PHE A 27 37.06 22.85 -11.92
C PHE A 27 36.52 23.14 -10.50
N ASN A 28 37.23 23.39 -9.51
CA ASN A 28 37.69 23.45 -8.15
C ASN A 28 36.94 24.08 -6.93
N GLU A 29 37.26 23.63 -5.82
CA GLU A 29 37.39 23.73 -4.33
C GLU A 29 36.15 23.70 -3.41
N VAL A 30 36.05 22.69 -2.53
CA VAL A 30 34.99 22.47 -1.53
C VAL A 30 35.60 22.17 -0.15
N GLU A 31 34.99 22.68 0.91
CA GLU A 31 35.26 22.29 2.30
C GLU A 31 34.89 20.82 2.55
N THR A 32 35.73 20.10 3.30
CA THR A 32 35.46 18.73 3.69
C THR A 32 34.41 18.69 4.80
N VAL A 33 33.17 18.38 4.47
CA VAL A 33 32.19 17.92 5.47
C VAL A 33 32.54 16.49 5.83
N THR A 34 32.60 16.17 7.11
CA THR A 34 32.79 14.80 7.60
C THR A 34 31.52 14.00 7.29
N ASP A 35 31.65 12.89 6.56
CA ASP A 35 30.52 12.01 6.25
C ASP A 35 29.95 11.41 7.55
N SER A 36 28.62 11.40 7.69
CA SER A 36 27.91 10.81 8.82
C SER A 36 27.66 9.32 8.61
N LEU A 37 27.81 8.52 9.65
CA LEU A 37 27.51 7.08 9.67
C LEU A 37 26.33 6.80 10.61
N LEU A 38 25.25 6.20 10.08
CA LEU A 38 24.12 5.74 10.87
C LEU A 38 24.15 4.21 11.02
N LEU A 39 24.14 3.76 12.26
CA LEU A 39 24.05 2.35 12.63
C LEU A 39 22.61 2.04 13.10
N LEU A 40 21.98 1.06 12.48
CA LEU A 40 20.64 0.57 12.84
C LEU A 40 20.76 -0.79 13.49
N GLY A 41 20.27 -0.96 14.73
CA GLY A 41 20.43 -2.25 15.42
C GLY A 41 19.73 -2.32 16.76
N THR A 42 20.11 -3.30 17.56
CA THR A 42 19.50 -3.60 18.87
C THR A 42 20.34 -3.05 20.01
N ALA A 43 19.68 -2.59 21.07
CA ALA A 43 20.30 -2.17 22.31
C ALA A 43 19.42 -2.55 23.50
N VAL A 44 19.95 -2.64 24.70
CA VAL A 44 19.20 -3.04 25.89
C VAL A 44 18.43 -1.88 26.52
N ASP A 45 18.82 -0.64 26.20
CA ASP A 45 18.21 0.59 26.74
C ASP A 45 18.24 1.71 25.69
N GLY A 46 17.72 2.89 26.03
CA GLY A 46 17.78 4.10 25.22
C GLY A 46 16.56 4.31 24.32
N PRO A 47 16.53 5.45 23.59
CA PRO A 47 15.44 5.82 22.70
C PRO A 47 15.18 4.75 21.63
N LEU A 48 13.90 4.50 21.37
CA LEU A 48 13.46 3.54 20.35
C LEU A 48 13.01 4.30 19.09
N MET A 49 13.47 3.85 17.93
CA MET A 49 13.10 4.40 16.61
C MET A 49 13.44 5.89 16.44
N GLU A 50 14.47 6.36 17.15
CA GLU A 50 14.96 7.72 17.08
C GLU A 50 16.47 7.71 16.84
N PRO A 51 16.98 8.38 15.78
CA PRO A 51 18.41 8.48 15.53
C PRO A 51 19.04 9.50 16.47
N ILE A 52 20.04 9.07 17.24
CA ILE A 52 20.77 9.90 18.20
C ILE A 52 22.26 9.94 17.89
N ALA A 53 22.88 11.08 18.08
CA ALA A 53 24.33 11.21 18.13
C ALA A 53 24.83 10.84 19.55
N VAL A 54 25.87 10.01 19.63
CA VAL A 54 26.43 9.53 20.88
C VAL A 54 27.95 9.61 20.85
N ASP A 55 28.53 9.80 22.01
CA ASP A 55 29.99 9.79 22.21
C ASP A 55 30.46 8.49 22.82
N ILE A 56 31.76 8.20 22.73
CA ILE A 56 32.37 6.99 23.26
C ILE A 56 32.15 6.83 24.77
N ASP A 57 32.13 7.93 25.50
CA ASP A 57 31.97 7.95 26.96
C ASP A 57 30.48 7.78 27.38
N THR A 58 29.52 8.11 26.50
CA THR A 58 28.08 8.13 26.80
C THR A 58 27.29 6.97 26.17
N VAL A 59 27.86 6.28 25.19
CA VAL A 59 27.19 5.25 24.44
C VAL A 59 26.67 4.10 25.33
N GLU A 60 27.46 3.59 26.27
CA GLU A 60 27.03 2.55 27.21
C GLU A 60 26.03 3.07 28.26
N LEU A 61 26.12 4.35 28.62
CA LEU A 61 25.19 4.98 29.58
C LEU A 61 23.78 5.11 28.95
N LEU A 62 23.72 5.47 27.68
CA LEU A 62 22.45 5.68 26.96
C LEU A 62 21.81 4.38 26.46
N LEU A 63 22.61 3.51 25.84
CA LEU A 63 22.13 2.30 25.17
C LEU A 63 22.25 1.03 26.02
N GLY A 64 22.82 1.16 27.21
CA GLY A 64 23.17 0.04 28.08
C GLY A 64 24.42 -0.70 27.59
N SER A 65 24.86 -1.68 28.36
CA SER A 65 26.04 -2.49 28.00
C SER A 65 25.72 -3.57 26.99
N ASP A 66 26.66 -3.93 26.15
CA ASP A 66 26.63 -5.08 25.23
C ASP A 66 26.94 -6.42 25.91
N VAL A 67 27.22 -6.39 27.21
CA VAL A 67 27.51 -7.56 28.02
C VAL A 67 26.62 -7.62 29.27
N LYS A 68 26.32 -8.85 29.71
CA LYS A 68 25.65 -9.13 30.96
C LYS A 68 26.57 -8.91 32.14
N ALA A 69 26.04 -8.85 33.36
CA ALA A 69 26.81 -8.73 34.60
C ALA A 69 27.88 -9.82 34.78
N ASN A 70 27.67 -11.00 34.21
CA ASN A 70 28.63 -12.11 34.24
C ASN A 70 29.75 -11.98 33.16
N GLY A 71 29.79 -10.91 32.39
CA GLY A 71 30.79 -10.68 31.35
C GLY A 71 30.53 -11.39 30.01
N THR A 72 29.38 -12.06 29.84
CA THR A 72 29.00 -12.69 28.56
C THR A 72 28.25 -11.71 27.66
N PRO A 73 28.33 -11.83 26.32
CA PRO A 73 27.54 -11.00 25.41
C PRO A 73 26.04 -11.15 25.68
N ASN A 74 25.30 -10.05 25.61
CA ASN A 74 23.85 -10.07 25.78
C ASN A 74 23.09 -10.14 24.44
N GLY A 75 23.79 -10.02 23.30
CA GLY A 75 23.23 -10.03 21.95
C GLY A 75 22.90 -8.66 21.37
N ALA A 76 23.02 -7.58 22.16
CA ALA A 76 22.87 -6.21 21.64
C ALA A 76 23.98 -5.90 20.62
N THR A 77 23.62 -5.19 19.55
CA THR A 77 24.52 -5.00 18.41
C THR A 77 25.07 -3.57 18.28
N LEU A 78 24.32 -2.56 18.73
CA LEU A 78 24.66 -1.15 18.49
C LEU A 78 25.92 -0.69 19.21
N VAL A 79 26.05 -0.97 20.52
CA VAL A 79 27.18 -0.49 21.33
C VAL A 79 28.49 -1.04 20.79
N HIS A 80 28.53 -2.31 20.47
CA HIS A 80 29.67 -2.97 19.87
C HIS A 80 30.03 -2.39 18.49
N ALA A 81 29.01 -2.20 17.62
CA ALA A 81 29.19 -1.62 16.30
C ALA A 81 29.68 -0.16 16.37
N PHE A 82 29.10 0.63 17.28
CA PHE A 82 29.54 2.01 17.52
C PHE A 82 31.02 2.08 17.88
N LYS A 83 31.48 1.27 18.84
CA LYS A 83 32.88 1.23 19.26
C LYS A 83 33.83 0.83 18.12
N GLN A 84 33.40 -0.14 17.27
CA GLN A 84 34.16 -0.52 16.08
C GLN A 84 34.30 0.64 15.09
N ALA A 85 33.22 1.37 14.83
CA ALA A 85 33.26 2.52 13.94
C ALA A 85 34.12 3.66 14.49
N TYR A 86 34.05 3.92 15.80
CA TYR A 86 34.87 4.90 16.49
C TYR A 86 36.35 4.54 16.43
N ASP A 87 36.74 3.30 16.76
CA ASP A 87 38.10 2.80 16.69
C ASP A 87 38.63 2.79 15.25
N ALA A 88 37.78 2.68 14.26
CA ALA A 88 38.11 2.80 12.84
C ALA A 88 38.34 4.24 12.38
N GLY A 89 38.03 5.24 13.23
CA GLY A 89 38.29 6.67 12.98
C GLY A 89 37.08 7.46 12.48
N CYS A 90 35.87 6.89 12.47
CA CYS A 90 34.64 7.63 12.16
C CYS A 90 34.34 8.63 13.29
N GLN A 91 34.02 9.88 12.96
CA GLN A 91 33.78 10.96 13.92
C GLN A 91 32.29 11.27 14.13
N ASP A 92 31.51 11.36 13.05
CA ASP A 92 30.03 11.55 13.13
C ASP A 92 29.34 10.19 13.06
N ILE A 93 29.14 9.58 14.23
CA ILE A 93 28.46 8.30 14.36
C ILE A 93 27.13 8.55 15.04
N ARG A 94 26.05 8.15 14.35
CA ARG A 94 24.70 8.18 14.85
C ARG A 94 24.18 6.76 14.98
N VAL A 95 23.35 6.53 15.99
CA VAL A 95 22.79 5.21 16.25
C VAL A 95 21.27 5.31 16.36
N MET A 96 20.57 4.29 15.91
CA MET A 96 19.14 4.17 16.07
C MET A 96 18.79 2.77 16.53
N ARG A 97 18.24 2.68 17.71
CA ARG A 97 17.68 1.44 18.24
C ARG A 97 16.38 1.12 17.53
N ILE A 98 16.29 -0.06 16.89
CA ILE A 98 15.16 -0.44 16.03
C ILE A 98 14.17 -1.39 16.70
N SER A 99 14.51 -1.97 17.85
CA SER A 99 13.68 -3.00 18.50
C SER A 99 13.59 -2.80 20.01
N GLY A 100 12.46 -3.25 20.55
CA GLY A 100 12.14 -3.24 21.96
C GLY A 100 10.70 -2.84 22.22
N GLU A 101 10.21 -3.16 23.42
CA GLU A 101 8.88 -2.77 23.87
C GLU A 101 8.98 -2.03 25.22
N LYS A 102 8.09 -1.04 25.40
CA LYS A 102 8.03 -0.28 26.66
C LYS A 102 7.29 -1.08 27.71
N ALA A 103 7.73 -1.00 28.94
CA ALA A 103 6.99 -1.51 30.09
C ALA A 103 5.79 -0.59 30.35
N THR A 104 4.63 -1.19 30.62
CA THR A 104 3.38 -0.49 30.88
C THR A 104 2.76 -0.92 32.20
N ALA A 105 1.99 -0.01 32.79
CA ALA A 105 1.12 -0.29 33.91
C ALA A 105 -0.11 0.61 33.81
N GLU A 106 -1.21 0.24 34.45
CA GLU A 106 -2.40 1.10 34.51
C GLU A 106 -2.92 1.19 35.94
N ILE A 107 -3.53 2.31 36.25
CA ILE A 107 -4.35 2.55 37.43
C ILE A 107 -5.70 3.08 36.99
N SER A 108 -6.78 2.62 37.62
CA SER A 108 -8.13 2.91 37.13
C SER A 108 -9.10 3.26 38.25
N ALA A 109 -10.14 4.02 37.89
CA ALA A 109 -11.35 4.23 38.67
C ALA A 109 -12.45 3.23 38.24
N ALA A 110 -13.67 3.36 38.77
CA ALA A 110 -14.81 2.60 38.26
C ALA A 110 -15.19 3.13 36.88
N ASN A 111 -15.42 2.21 35.95
CA ASN A 111 -15.87 2.57 34.60
C ASN A 111 -17.23 3.27 34.66
N GLU A 112 -17.46 4.17 33.74
CA GLU A 112 -18.72 4.89 33.57
C GLU A 112 -19.42 4.40 32.31
N SER A 113 -20.70 3.98 32.45
CA SER A 113 -21.51 3.65 31.29
C SER A 113 -22.28 4.87 30.83
N VAL A 114 -22.03 5.34 29.64
CA VAL A 114 -22.73 6.46 29.03
C VAL A 114 -23.51 5.97 27.82
N THR A 115 -24.75 6.39 27.74
CA THR A 115 -25.60 6.06 26.60
C THR A 115 -25.53 7.21 25.58
N ASN A 116 -24.86 6.97 24.50
CA ASN A 116 -24.68 7.94 23.42
C ASN A 116 -25.61 7.64 22.24
N GLN A 117 -26.04 8.68 21.55
CA GLN A 117 -26.72 8.57 20.27
C GLN A 117 -25.71 8.76 19.15
N LYS A 118 -25.57 7.75 18.30
CA LYS A 118 -24.69 7.80 17.15
C LYS A 118 -25.51 7.75 15.86
N ARG A 119 -25.23 8.70 14.96
CA ARG A 119 -25.80 8.67 13.62
C ARG A 119 -25.10 7.58 12.79
N LYS A 120 -25.90 6.82 12.06
CA LYS A 120 -25.45 5.83 11.12
C LYS A 120 -26.05 6.11 9.75
N ASP A 121 -25.20 6.07 8.73
CA ASP A 121 -25.57 6.18 7.32
C ASP A 121 -25.30 4.85 6.65
N GLU A 122 -26.27 4.33 5.90
CA GLU A 122 -26.15 3.06 5.20
C GLU A 122 -26.60 3.18 3.73
N ASN A 123 -25.80 2.63 2.84
CA ASN A 123 -26.20 2.36 1.47
C ASN A 123 -27.02 1.07 1.46
N LEU A 124 -28.26 1.15 0.97
CA LEU A 124 -29.17 0.02 1.00
C LEU A 124 -29.08 -0.80 -0.30
N THR A 125 -29.82 -0.37 -1.30
CA THR A 125 -29.93 -1.06 -2.58
C THR A 125 -30.55 -0.14 -3.62
N VAL A 126 -30.78 -0.62 -4.80
CA VAL A 126 -31.53 0.13 -5.83
C VAL A 126 -33.04 -0.15 -5.75
N VAL A 127 -33.84 0.81 -6.17
CA VAL A 127 -35.30 0.63 -6.31
C VAL A 127 -35.57 -0.43 -7.37
N GLN A 128 -36.29 -1.47 -6.97
CA GLN A 128 -36.72 -2.53 -7.89
C GLN A 128 -37.93 -2.07 -8.69
N GLY A 129 -38.09 -2.59 -9.92
CA GLY A 129 -39.20 -2.34 -10.77
C GLY A 129 -40.43 -3.21 -10.45
N ASN A 130 -41.19 -3.58 -11.49
CA ASN A 130 -42.37 -4.42 -11.42
C ASN A 130 -42.07 -5.83 -10.92
N ASP A 131 -43.07 -6.44 -10.29
CA ASP A 131 -43.11 -7.90 -10.08
C ASP A 131 -43.55 -8.60 -11.39
N VAL A 132 -43.50 -9.94 -11.42
CA VAL A 132 -44.03 -10.71 -12.54
C VAL A 132 -45.50 -10.37 -12.71
N THR A 133 -45.87 -9.97 -13.92
CA THR A 133 -47.25 -9.53 -14.24
C THR A 133 -47.78 -10.32 -15.44
N GLU A 134 -48.96 -10.88 -15.32
CA GLU A 134 -49.67 -11.57 -16.41
C GLU A 134 -50.77 -10.68 -16.95
N LEU A 135 -50.86 -10.62 -18.28
CA LEU A 135 -51.83 -9.82 -19.04
C LEU A 135 -52.55 -10.72 -20.02
N SER A 136 -53.88 -10.84 -19.89
CA SER A 136 -54.67 -11.64 -20.82
C SER A 136 -55.07 -10.82 -22.05
N LEU A 137 -54.97 -11.42 -23.23
CA LEU A 137 -55.34 -10.78 -24.48
C LEU A 137 -56.71 -11.31 -24.94
N SER A 138 -57.57 -10.44 -25.45
CA SER A 138 -58.94 -10.78 -25.86
C SER A 138 -59.04 -11.31 -27.30
N GLY A 139 -58.06 -11.05 -28.14
CA GLY A 139 -58.03 -11.50 -29.55
C GLY A 139 -57.98 -13.02 -29.69
N THR A 140 -58.53 -13.55 -30.76
CA THR A 140 -58.44 -14.99 -31.12
C THR A 140 -57.52 -15.16 -32.32
N GLY A 141 -56.70 -16.23 -32.34
CA GLY A 141 -55.80 -16.47 -33.46
C GLY A 141 -54.71 -15.39 -33.57
N ILE A 142 -54.14 -14.99 -32.42
CA ILE A 142 -53.11 -13.96 -32.35
C ILE A 142 -51.82 -14.42 -33.02
N ASN A 143 -51.27 -13.59 -33.90
CA ASN A 143 -49.95 -13.79 -34.50
C ASN A 143 -48.89 -13.54 -33.44
N SER A 144 -48.25 -14.58 -32.95
CA SER A 144 -47.24 -14.50 -31.89
C SER A 144 -46.06 -13.58 -32.22
N GLY A 145 -45.70 -13.44 -33.50
CA GLY A 145 -44.64 -12.55 -33.96
C GLY A 145 -45.03 -11.06 -34.00
N SER A 146 -46.31 -10.76 -33.88
CA SER A 146 -46.84 -9.38 -33.91
C SER A 146 -47.01 -8.76 -32.53
N VAL A 147 -46.88 -9.53 -31.46
CA VAL A 147 -47.09 -9.05 -30.09
C VAL A 147 -45.98 -8.04 -29.70
N ARG A 148 -46.39 -6.83 -29.36
CA ARG A 148 -45.55 -5.73 -28.89
C ARG A 148 -46.06 -5.23 -27.55
N VAL A 149 -45.17 -5.09 -26.60
CA VAL A 149 -45.50 -4.63 -25.25
C VAL A 149 -44.87 -3.25 -25.00
N PHE A 150 -45.67 -2.36 -24.47
CA PHE A 150 -45.27 -0.98 -24.16
C PHE A 150 -45.49 -0.71 -22.67
N ALA A 151 -44.50 -0.10 -22.01
CA ALA A 151 -44.60 0.41 -20.66
C ALA A 151 -44.52 1.94 -20.69
N LYS A 152 -45.50 2.64 -20.12
CA LYS A 152 -45.61 4.12 -20.23
C LYS A 152 -45.43 4.65 -21.66
N GLY A 153 -45.91 3.89 -22.66
CA GLY A 153 -45.78 4.26 -24.08
C GLY A 153 -44.43 3.94 -24.74
N ILE A 154 -43.45 3.41 -24.02
CA ILE A 154 -42.15 2.98 -24.55
C ILE A 154 -42.20 1.49 -24.85
N GLU A 155 -41.84 1.08 -26.06
CA GLU A 155 -41.80 -0.32 -26.47
C GLU A 155 -40.69 -1.08 -25.70
N LEU A 156 -41.06 -2.22 -25.14
CA LEU A 156 -40.14 -3.15 -24.49
C LEU A 156 -39.52 -4.09 -25.54
N THR A 157 -38.22 -4.09 -25.67
CA THR A 157 -37.50 -4.97 -26.62
C THR A 157 -37.20 -6.36 -26.05
N SER A 158 -37.35 -6.54 -24.73
CA SER A 158 -37.10 -7.79 -24.01
C SER A 158 -37.86 -7.81 -22.67
N GLY A 159 -37.75 -8.90 -21.93
CA GLY A 159 -38.32 -9.00 -20.58
C GLY A 159 -39.80 -9.39 -20.55
N PHE A 160 -40.40 -9.83 -21.67
CA PHE A 160 -41.72 -10.39 -21.73
C PHE A 160 -41.78 -11.65 -22.59
N SER A 161 -42.80 -12.46 -22.39
CA SER A 161 -43.08 -13.63 -23.20
C SER A 161 -44.58 -13.71 -23.48
N TYR A 162 -44.94 -14.21 -24.65
CA TYR A 162 -46.35 -14.49 -25.01
C TYR A 162 -46.61 -15.99 -25.06
N ASN A 163 -47.64 -16.45 -24.35
CA ASN A 163 -48.13 -17.82 -24.37
C ASN A 163 -49.38 -17.90 -25.26
N SER A 164 -49.25 -18.47 -26.44
CA SER A 164 -50.34 -18.61 -27.41
C SER A 164 -51.41 -19.59 -26.96
N GLY A 165 -51.11 -20.56 -26.08
CA GLY A 165 -52.07 -21.53 -25.55
C GLY A 165 -53.05 -20.92 -24.55
N GLU A 166 -52.63 -19.91 -23.81
CA GLU A 166 -53.43 -19.21 -22.79
C GLU A 166 -53.83 -17.79 -23.20
N ASN A 167 -53.39 -17.32 -24.33
CA ASN A 167 -53.54 -15.93 -24.78
C ASN A 167 -53.06 -14.92 -23.75
N LYS A 168 -51.90 -15.19 -23.14
CA LYS A 168 -51.34 -14.36 -22.09
C LYS A 168 -49.95 -13.84 -22.45
N VAL A 169 -49.71 -12.59 -22.10
CA VAL A 169 -48.36 -11.99 -22.03
C VAL A 169 -47.92 -12.00 -20.57
N THR A 170 -46.73 -12.54 -20.32
CA THR A 170 -46.07 -12.51 -19.01
C THR A 170 -44.91 -11.50 -19.05
N LEU A 171 -44.99 -10.45 -18.22
CA LEU A 171 -43.95 -9.48 -18.03
C LEU A 171 -43.03 -9.96 -16.89
N GLN A 172 -41.75 -10.03 -17.13
CA GLN A 172 -40.75 -10.46 -16.14
C GLN A 172 -40.55 -9.40 -15.05
N LYS A 173 -39.92 -9.79 -13.95
CA LYS A 173 -39.57 -8.89 -12.83
C LYS A 173 -38.53 -7.86 -13.26
N ASN A 174 -38.68 -6.62 -12.79
CA ASN A 174 -37.74 -5.52 -13.01
C ASN A 174 -37.53 -5.12 -14.48
N VAL A 175 -38.59 -5.13 -15.28
CA VAL A 175 -38.52 -4.71 -16.68
C VAL A 175 -38.92 -3.24 -16.86
N CYS A 176 -39.79 -2.74 -15.99
CA CYS A 176 -40.25 -1.35 -16.01
C CYS A 176 -40.48 -0.82 -14.58
N ASP A 177 -40.76 0.47 -14.48
CA ASP A 177 -41.10 1.08 -13.19
C ASP A 177 -42.33 0.38 -12.56
N ALA A 178 -42.35 0.36 -11.24
CA ALA A 178 -43.48 -0.15 -10.48
C ALA A 178 -44.77 0.62 -10.82
N GLY A 179 -45.89 -0.08 -10.94
CA GLY A 179 -47.18 0.54 -11.28
C GLY A 179 -47.25 1.15 -12.67
N ALA A 180 -46.27 0.91 -13.55
CA ALA A 180 -46.32 1.45 -14.92
C ALA A 180 -47.54 0.93 -15.69
N SER A 181 -48.23 1.81 -16.47
CA SER A 181 -49.29 1.40 -17.40
C SER A 181 -48.68 0.58 -18.52
N ILE A 182 -49.30 -0.60 -18.78
CA ILE A 182 -48.87 -1.53 -19.81
C ILE A 182 -49.88 -1.55 -20.93
N THR A 183 -49.38 -1.42 -22.15
CA THR A 183 -50.16 -1.58 -23.37
C THR A 183 -49.60 -2.73 -24.19
N VAL A 184 -50.43 -3.64 -24.64
CA VAL A 184 -50.04 -4.72 -25.56
C VAL A 184 -50.74 -4.50 -26.88
N LYS A 185 -50.00 -4.46 -27.97
CA LYS A 185 -50.51 -4.38 -29.34
C LYS A 185 -50.18 -5.67 -30.06
N TYR A 186 -51.12 -6.16 -30.87
CA TYR A 186 -50.95 -7.41 -31.58
C TYR A 186 -51.87 -7.49 -32.80
N GLU A 187 -51.53 -8.37 -33.73
CA GLU A 187 -52.40 -8.75 -34.84
C GLU A 187 -53.10 -10.04 -34.52
N TYR A 188 -54.41 -10.11 -34.81
CA TYR A 188 -55.20 -11.31 -34.65
C TYR A 188 -55.99 -11.61 -35.91
N THR A 189 -56.32 -12.86 -36.10
CA THR A 189 -57.15 -13.31 -37.25
C THR A 189 -58.58 -13.47 -36.80
N GLU A 190 -59.44 -12.68 -37.41
CA GLU A 190 -60.87 -12.77 -37.21
C GLU A 190 -61.55 -13.42 -38.42
N LYS A 191 -62.52 -14.36 -38.18
CA LYS A 191 -63.33 -14.98 -39.21
C LYS A 191 -64.57 -14.15 -39.41
N VAL A 192 -64.54 -13.29 -40.43
CA VAL A 192 -65.61 -12.34 -40.76
C VAL A 192 -66.52 -12.93 -41.79
N GLN A 193 -67.88 -12.74 -41.64
CA GLN A 193 -68.85 -13.15 -42.60
C GLN A 193 -68.75 -12.27 -43.86
N ALA A 194 -68.48 -12.87 -45.01
CA ALA A 194 -68.51 -12.18 -46.30
C ALA A 194 -69.97 -11.76 -46.66
N THR A 195 -70.09 -10.62 -47.32
CA THR A 195 -71.36 -10.27 -47.95
C THR A 195 -71.69 -11.36 -48.97
N PRO A 196 -72.97 -11.87 -49.00
CA PRO A 196 -73.28 -12.89 -49.92
C PRO A 196 -72.96 -12.50 -51.34
N GLU A 197 -72.28 -13.34 -52.08
CA GLU A 197 -71.90 -13.11 -53.51
C GLU A 197 -72.77 -13.93 -54.44
N ILE A 198 -73.17 -13.33 -55.56
CA ILE A 198 -73.79 -14.04 -56.67
C ILE A 198 -72.71 -14.26 -57.72
N LEU A 199 -72.42 -15.53 -58.00
CA LEU A 199 -71.35 -15.91 -58.91
C LEU A 199 -71.91 -16.72 -60.09
N THR A 200 -71.34 -16.49 -61.27
CA THR A 200 -71.61 -17.38 -62.44
C THR A 200 -70.55 -18.47 -62.49
N VAL A 201 -70.95 -19.71 -62.60
CA VAL A 201 -70.05 -20.85 -62.75
C VAL A 201 -69.42 -20.79 -64.14
N GLY A 202 -68.12 -20.72 -64.17
CA GLY A 202 -67.30 -20.61 -65.36
C GLY A 202 -66.87 -21.96 -65.96
N ASP A 203 -65.86 -21.93 -66.84
CA ASP A 203 -65.26 -23.11 -67.45
C ASP A 203 -64.77 -24.12 -66.40
N ASN A 204 -64.82 -25.38 -66.69
CA ASN A 204 -64.55 -26.54 -65.87
C ASN A 204 -65.36 -26.57 -64.56
N ASN A 205 -66.57 -26.01 -64.56
CA ASN A 205 -67.51 -25.90 -63.43
C ASN A 205 -66.85 -25.22 -62.22
N VAL A 206 -66.16 -24.11 -62.41
CA VAL A 206 -65.46 -23.37 -61.34
C VAL A 206 -66.17 -22.04 -61.12
N ALA A 207 -66.41 -21.67 -59.85
CA ALA A 207 -66.72 -20.34 -59.39
C ALA A 207 -65.62 -19.80 -58.49
N ILE A 208 -65.39 -18.49 -58.55
CA ILE A 208 -64.29 -17.83 -57.75
C ILE A 208 -64.89 -16.72 -56.88
N THR A 209 -64.71 -16.84 -55.55
CA THR A 209 -65.17 -15.84 -54.60
C THR A 209 -64.18 -14.68 -54.51
N PHE A 210 -64.65 -13.54 -54.03
CA PHE A 210 -63.82 -12.35 -53.89
C PHE A 210 -62.71 -12.48 -52.82
N LYS A 211 -62.99 -13.26 -51.76
CA LYS A 211 -62.10 -13.56 -50.71
C LYS A 211 -61.82 -15.05 -50.55
N PRO A 212 -60.64 -15.46 -50.00
CA PRO A 212 -60.44 -16.88 -49.68
C PRO A 212 -61.43 -17.37 -48.64
N ILE A 213 -61.94 -18.61 -48.84
CA ILE A 213 -62.95 -19.20 -48.02
C ILE A 213 -62.33 -19.91 -46.84
N VAL A 214 -62.84 -19.66 -45.65
CA VAL A 214 -62.47 -20.46 -44.44
C VAL A 214 -63.15 -21.84 -44.60
N GLU A 215 -62.38 -22.91 -44.47
CA GLU A 215 -62.80 -24.29 -44.59
C GLU A 215 -64.06 -24.56 -43.72
N GLY A 216 -65.04 -25.25 -44.29
CA GLY A 216 -66.30 -25.57 -43.61
C GLY A 216 -67.28 -24.40 -43.43
N SER A 217 -66.95 -23.18 -43.89
CA SER A 217 -67.79 -21.99 -43.73
C SER A 217 -68.68 -21.72 -44.97
N LEU A 218 -68.47 -22.38 -46.12
CA LEU A 218 -69.13 -22.12 -47.39
C LEU A 218 -70.51 -22.76 -47.41
N LYS A 219 -71.48 -21.94 -47.77
CA LYS A 219 -72.80 -22.38 -48.13
C LYS A 219 -73.12 -21.91 -49.57
N VAL A 220 -73.41 -22.85 -50.44
CA VAL A 220 -73.75 -22.59 -51.83
C VAL A 220 -75.26 -22.84 -52.04
N THR A 221 -75.94 -21.89 -52.70
CA THR A 221 -77.39 -21.99 -53.03
C THR A 221 -77.56 -21.72 -54.51
N LYS A 222 -78.29 -22.56 -55.19
CA LYS A 222 -78.72 -22.44 -56.61
C LYS A 222 -80.26 -22.51 -56.70
N ASN A 223 -80.91 -21.52 -57.31
CA ASN A 223 -82.35 -21.42 -57.43
C ASN A 223 -83.07 -21.60 -56.07
N GLU A 224 -82.54 -20.99 -55.01
CA GLU A 224 -83.02 -21.08 -53.61
C GLU A 224 -82.77 -22.43 -52.92
N GLU A 225 -82.27 -23.44 -53.62
CA GLU A 225 -81.93 -24.74 -53.02
C GLU A 225 -80.45 -24.83 -52.66
N VAL A 226 -80.12 -25.43 -51.50
CA VAL A 226 -78.79 -25.59 -51.00
C VAL A 226 -78.08 -26.73 -51.76
N VAL A 227 -76.91 -26.44 -52.37
CA VAL A 227 -76.02 -27.42 -53.00
C VAL A 227 -75.24 -28.14 -51.89
N SER A 228 -75.38 -29.49 -51.85
CA SER A 228 -74.65 -30.29 -50.85
C SER A 228 -73.15 -30.09 -50.97
N SER A 229 -72.41 -30.02 -49.82
CA SER A 229 -70.94 -29.88 -49.76
C SER A 229 -70.20 -31.06 -50.42
N GLU A 230 -70.80 -32.19 -50.61
CA GLU A 230 -70.29 -33.37 -51.38
C GLU A 230 -70.17 -33.12 -52.88
N ASN A 231 -70.87 -32.12 -53.37
CA ASN A 231 -70.94 -31.79 -54.79
C ASN A 231 -69.94 -30.73 -55.24
N TYR A 232 -69.10 -30.23 -54.34
CA TYR A 232 -68.09 -29.29 -54.68
C TYR A 232 -66.86 -29.42 -53.76
N SER A 233 -65.72 -28.97 -54.22
CA SER A 233 -64.52 -28.83 -53.46
C SER A 233 -64.08 -27.36 -53.45
N VAL A 234 -63.36 -26.96 -52.37
CA VAL A 234 -62.90 -25.59 -52.14
C VAL A 234 -61.36 -25.58 -52.03
N LEU A 235 -60.66 -24.71 -52.76
CA LEU A 235 -59.28 -24.46 -52.61
C LEU A 235 -58.98 -22.93 -52.65
N GLY A 236 -58.76 -22.34 -51.49
CA GLY A 236 -58.64 -20.89 -51.35
C GLY A 236 -59.94 -20.17 -51.66
N ASN A 237 -60.02 -19.37 -52.71
CA ASN A 237 -61.23 -18.69 -53.20
C ASN A 237 -61.90 -19.40 -54.37
N LYS A 238 -61.47 -20.59 -54.71
CA LYS A 238 -61.92 -21.35 -55.86
C LYS A 238 -62.84 -22.48 -55.41
N ILE A 239 -64.09 -22.49 -55.94
CA ILE A 239 -65.07 -23.55 -55.77
C ILE A 239 -65.12 -24.35 -57.06
N THR A 240 -64.93 -25.65 -56.99
CA THR A 240 -65.00 -26.55 -58.14
C THR A 240 -66.15 -27.53 -57.93
N PHE A 241 -67.15 -27.52 -58.82
CA PHE A 241 -68.35 -28.41 -58.75
C PHE A 241 -68.10 -29.72 -59.46
N THR A 242 -68.35 -30.82 -58.75
CA THR A 242 -68.35 -32.16 -59.28
C THR A 242 -69.78 -32.53 -59.81
N SER A 243 -70.83 -31.95 -59.17
CA SER A 243 -72.25 -32.05 -59.54
C SER A 243 -73.05 -30.90 -58.93
N GLY A 244 -74.30 -30.76 -59.24
CA GLY A 244 -75.24 -29.77 -58.65
C GLY A 244 -75.18 -28.36 -59.26
N ALA A 245 -74.10 -27.96 -59.93
CA ALA A 245 -73.99 -26.73 -60.72
C ALA A 245 -73.02 -26.90 -61.91
N VAL A 246 -73.33 -26.29 -63.09
CA VAL A 246 -72.56 -26.41 -64.34
C VAL A 246 -72.30 -25.03 -64.93
N LYS A 247 -71.42 -24.95 -65.90
CA LYS A 247 -71.03 -23.67 -66.56
C LYS A 247 -72.34 -22.93 -67.03
N GLY A 248 -72.35 -21.64 -66.61
CA GLY A 248 -73.49 -20.73 -66.92
C GLY A 248 -74.56 -20.62 -65.83
N ASP A 249 -74.52 -21.44 -64.83
CA ASP A 249 -75.39 -21.36 -63.65
C ASP A 249 -75.04 -20.17 -62.77
N GLU A 250 -76.07 -19.49 -62.26
CA GLU A 250 -75.87 -18.50 -61.19
C GLU A 250 -76.07 -19.19 -59.85
N ILE A 251 -75.09 -18.95 -58.94
CA ILE A 251 -75.07 -19.47 -57.57
C ILE A 251 -74.96 -18.34 -56.61
N LYS A 252 -75.61 -18.41 -55.48
CA LYS A 252 -75.41 -17.54 -54.33
C LYS A 252 -74.44 -18.24 -53.31
N VAL A 253 -73.39 -17.60 -52.94
CA VAL A 253 -72.42 -18.11 -51.94
C VAL A 253 -72.38 -17.24 -50.69
N GLU A 254 -72.45 -17.89 -49.56
CA GLU A 254 -72.29 -17.31 -48.23
C GLU A 254 -71.14 -18.03 -47.54
N TYR A 255 -70.13 -17.28 -47.11
CA TYR A 255 -68.87 -17.85 -46.48
C TYR A 255 -68.27 -16.90 -45.52
N LYS A 256 -67.36 -17.42 -44.73
CA LYS A 256 -66.45 -16.61 -43.89
C LYS A 256 -65.07 -16.54 -44.53
N TYR A 257 -64.38 -15.40 -44.36
CA TYR A 257 -62.99 -15.21 -44.70
C TYR A 257 -62.19 -14.75 -43.48
N GLU A 258 -60.88 -14.95 -43.51
CA GLU A 258 -60.01 -14.50 -42.47
C GLU A 258 -59.59 -13.08 -42.77
N GLN A 259 -59.75 -12.18 -41.77
CA GLN A 259 -59.27 -10.79 -41.81
C GLN A 259 -58.31 -10.57 -40.65
N ILE A 260 -57.24 -9.88 -40.95
CA ILE A 260 -56.24 -9.44 -39.89
C ILE A 260 -56.86 -8.21 -39.23
N GLY A 261 -57.09 -8.32 -37.93
CA GLY A 261 -57.42 -7.21 -37.06
C GLY A 261 -56.26 -6.76 -36.22
N LEU A 262 -56.24 -5.50 -35.85
CA LEU A 262 -55.27 -4.93 -34.93
C LEU A 262 -55.87 -4.84 -33.54
N GLY A 263 -55.32 -5.60 -32.59
CA GLY A 263 -55.73 -5.57 -31.20
C GLY A 263 -54.83 -4.64 -30.38
N SER A 264 -55.43 -3.98 -29.40
CA SER A 264 -54.69 -3.21 -28.39
C SER A 264 -55.43 -3.35 -27.07
N GLU A 265 -54.77 -3.99 -26.12
CA GLU A 265 -55.30 -4.15 -24.76
C GLU A 265 -54.84 -2.95 -23.92
N ASN A 266 -55.34 -1.79 -24.23
CA ASN A 266 -55.16 -0.55 -23.48
C ASN A 266 -56.22 0.42 -24.00
N GLY A 267 -57.31 0.58 -23.35
CA GLY A 267 -58.20 1.58 -23.88
C GLY A 267 -59.59 1.59 -23.29
N SER A 268 -60.35 2.56 -23.68
CA SER A 268 -61.69 2.90 -23.24
C SER A 268 -62.62 1.68 -23.21
N GLY A 269 -62.91 1.22 -22.02
CA GLY A 269 -63.80 0.09 -21.76
C GLY A 269 -63.15 -1.14 -21.15
N HIS A 270 -61.82 -1.24 -21.18
CA HIS A 270 -61.07 -2.31 -20.50
C HIS A 270 -60.37 -1.77 -19.27
N THR A 271 -60.13 -2.63 -18.24
CA THR A 271 -59.34 -2.29 -17.08
C THR A 271 -57.90 -1.99 -17.56
N LEU A 272 -57.39 -0.80 -17.25
CA LEU A 272 -56.01 -0.44 -17.56
C LEU A 272 -55.04 -1.46 -16.92
N PHE A 273 -54.21 -2.07 -17.71
CA PHE A 273 -53.16 -2.93 -17.20
C PHE A 273 -52.07 -2.08 -16.56
N THR A 274 -51.72 -2.40 -15.34
CA THR A 274 -50.60 -1.80 -14.63
C THR A 274 -49.58 -2.87 -14.21
N ALA A 275 -48.34 -2.56 -14.27
CA ALA A 275 -47.29 -3.46 -13.81
C ALA A 275 -47.50 -3.73 -12.31
N LYS A 276 -47.75 -4.99 -11.97
CA LYS A 276 -47.97 -5.42 -10.58
C LYS A 276 -46.70 -5.15 -9.75
N THR A 277 -46.88 -4.67 -8.53
CA THR A 277 -45.77 -4.38 -7.64
C THR A 277 -46.15 -4.64 -6.18
N SER A 278 -45.17 -5.10 -5.41
CA SER A 278 -45.25 -5.20 -3.94
C SER A 278 -44.18 -4.30 -3.32
N PRO A 279 -44.34 -3.86 -2.08
CA PRO A 279 -43.32 -3.09 -1.40
C PRO A 279 -41.98 -3.81 -1.40
N GLN A 280 -40.88 -3.04 -1.53
CA GLN A 280 -39.53 -3.58 -1.39
C GLN A 280 -39.14 -3.49 0.08
N VAL A 281 -38.90 -4.65 0.70
CA VAL A 281 -38.46 -4.73 2.11
C VAL A 281 -36.94 -4.82 2.13
N ILE A 282 -36.30 -3.92 2.89
CA ILE A 282 -34.86 -3.78 2.98
C ILE A 282 -34.48 -3.84 4.45
N SER A 283 -33.49 -4.65 4.80
CA SER A 283 -32.97 -4.73 6.16
C SER A 283 -31.91 -3.66 6.41
N ILE A 284 -31.92 -3.09 7.61
CA ILE A 284 -30.88 -2.21 8.14
C ILE A 284 -30.05 -2.94 9.19
N SER A 285 -28.81 -2.56 9.37
CA SER A 285 -27.84 -3.36 10.14
C SER A 285 -28.06 -3.29 11.66
N GLU A 286 -28.57 -2.18 12.17
CA GLU A 286 -28.76 -1.96 13.60
C GLU A 286 -30.18 -1.50 13.91
N THR A 287 -30.59 -1.59 15.17
CA THR A 287 -31.92 -1.15 15.61
C THR A 287 -31.96 0.39 15.68
N PRO A 288 -32.76 1.03 14.84
CA PRO A 288 -32.84 2.49 14.84
C PRO A 288 -33.64 3.00 16.04
N MET A 289 -33.32 4.20 16.47
CA MET A 289 -34.15 4.93 17.42
C MET A 289 -35.49 5.29 16.77
N GLU A 290 -36.54 5.36 17.59
CA GLU A 290 -37.87 5.73 17.13
C GLU A 290 -37.86 7.10 16.42
N ASN A 291 -38.53 7.18 15.28
CA ASN A 291 -38.64 8.37 14.43
C ASN A 291 -37.29 8.95 13.91
N SER A 292 -36.19 8.21 14.00
CA SER A 292 -34.88 8.69 13.57
C SER A 292 -34.52 8.34 12.13
N VAL A 293 -35.23 7.38 11.51
CA VAL A 293 -34.90 6.86 10.17
C VAL A 293 -35.32 7.84 9.08
N ILE A 294 -34.37 8.23 8.28
CA ILE A 294 -34.56 9.08 7.09
C ILE A 294 -34.12 8.30 5.87
N LEU A 295 -35.03 8.10 4.91
CA LEU A 295 -34.70 7.48 3.63
C LEU A 295 -34.27 8.55 2.62
N TYR A 296 -33.25 8.22 1.85
CA TYR A 296 -32.77 9.01 0.72
C TYR A 296 -32.88 8.19 -0.57
N VAL A 297 -33.12 8.86 -1.67
CA VAL A 297 -33.09 8.33 -3.01
C VAL A 297 -32.23 9.24 -3.88
N ASP A 298 -31.18 8.70 -4.49
CA ASP A 298 -30.17 9.47 -5.25
C ASP A 298 -29.69 10.70 -4.44
N ASP A 299 -29.38 10.48 -3.15
CA ASP A 299 -28.97 11.47 -2.15
C ASP A 299 -30.01 12.55 -1.78
N ALA A 300 -31.21 12.48 -2.34
CA ALA A 300 -32.31 13.38 -2.00
C ALA A 300 -33.19 12.77 -0.92
N ARG A 301 -33.47 13.54 0.14
CA ARG A 301 -34.36 13.10 1.24
C ARG A 301 -35.77 12.85 0.76
N VAL A 302 -36.33 11.69 1.12
CA VAL A 302 -37.73 11.33 0.84
C VAL A 302 -38.65 11.99 1.88
N LEU A 303 -39.47 12.92 1.44
CA LEU A 303 -40.39 13.68 2.31
C LEU A 303 -41.81 13.09 2.38
N ASN A 304 -42.18 12.23 1.42
CA ASN A 304 -43.50 11.64 1.37
C ASN A 304 -43.63 10.47 2.37
N SER A 305 -44.47 10.65 3.38
CA SER A 305 -44.71 9.64 4.42
C SER A 305 -45.36 8.33 3.92
N GLN A 306 -45.96 8.32 2.72
CA GLN A 306 -46.53 7.12 2.10
C GLN A 306 -45.49 6.34 1.26
N ALA A 307 -44.35 6.93 1.02
CA ALA A 307 -43.31 6.34 0.19
C ALA A 307 -42.57 5.18 0.88
N TYR A 308 -42.50 5.19 2.20
CA TYR A 308 -41.88 4.12 2.98
C TYR A 308 -42.44 4.03 4.40
N SER A 309 -42.27 2.88 5.02
CA SER A 309 -42.54 2.65 6.45
C SER A 309 -41.39 1.89 7.09
N VAL A 310 -41.18 2.12 8.37
CA VAL A 310 -40.08 1.52 9.15
C VAL A 310 -40.64 0.57 10.18
N ASN A 311 -40.10 -0.64 10.23
CA ASN A 311 -40.32 -1.58 11.34
C ASN A 311 -39.04 -1.65 12.18
N ILE A 312 -39.07 -1.06 13.35
CA ILE A 312 -37.92 -0.95 14.26
C ILE A 312 -37.51 -2.32 14.78
N GLU A 313 -38.48 -3.15 15.21
CA GLU A 313 -38.22 -4.47 15.80
C GLU A 313 -37.63 -5.43 14.76
N ALA A 314 -38.19 -5.42 13.53
CA ALA A 314 -37.68 -6.23 12.43
C ALA A 314 -36.42 -5.63 11.77
N ARG A 315 -36.04 -4.41 12.09
CA ARG A 315 -34.94 -3.68 11.44
C ARG A 315 -35.11 -3.59 9.93
N THR A 316 -36.31 -3.24 9.48
CA THR A 316 -36.61 -3.19 8.04
C THR A 316 -37.27 -1.88 7.64
N ILE A 317 -36.98 -1.44 6.44
CA ILE A 317 -37.65 -0.36 5.73
C ILE A 317 -38.43 -0.99 4.58
N SER A 318 -39.75 -0.81 4.58
CA SER A 318 -40.65 -1.20 3.46
C SER A 318 -40.86 -0.01 2.54
N VAL A 319 -40.34 -0.08 1.34
CA VAL A 319 -40.38 0.99 0.35
C VAL A 319 -41.54 0.73 -0.63
N ASN A 320 -42.45 1.67 -0.75
CA ASN A 320 -43.49 1.63 -1.78
C ASN A 320 -42.91 2.09 -3.12
N LYS A 321 -42.57 1.13 -3.97
CA LYS A 321 -41.90 1.33 -5.24
C LYS A 321 -42.59 2.25 -6.22
N GLU A 322 -43.91 2.44 -6.10
CA GLU A 322 -44.69 3.30 -6.98
C GLU A 322 -44.28 4.78 -6.93
N TYR A 323 -43.66 5.20 -5.83
CA TYR A 323 -43.17 6.59 -5.65
C TYR A 323 -41.80 6.83 -6.25
N PHE A 324 -41.15 5.80 -6.80
CA PHE A 324 -39.79 5.87 -7.24
C PHE A 324 -39.61 5.29 -8.66
N LYS A 325 -38.48 5.62 -9.30
CA LYS A 325 -38.10 5.00 -10.57
C LYS A 325 -37.21 3.78 -10.33
N MET A 326 -37.32 2.78 -11.14
CA MET A 326 -36.47 1.61 -11.11
C MET A 326 -35.00 2.02 -11.34
N GLY A 327 -34.11 1.48 -10.52
CA GLY A 327 -32.66 1.76 -10.61
C GLY A 327 -32.16 2.95 -9.78
N GLN A 328 -33.06 3.74 -9.17
CA GLN A 328 -32.63 4.78 -8.23
C GLN A 328 -31.96 4.16 -7.00
N VAL A 329 -30.91 4.79 -6.51
CA VAL A 329 -30.13 4.32 -5.36
C VAL A 329 -30.82 4.71 -4.06
N LEU A 330 -30.99 3.74 -3.17
CA LEU A 330 -31.55 3.95 -1.84
C LEU A 330 -30.45 3.96 -0.78
N SER A 331 -30.48 4.97 0.10
CA SER A 331 -29.66 5.04 1.29
C SER A 331 -30.50 5.51 2.49
N THR A 332 -30.02 5.25 3.69
CA THR A 332 -30.72 5.65 4.92
C THR A 332 -29.76 6.24 5.93
N SER A 333 -30.28 7.14 6.73
CA SER A 333 -29.60 7.70 7.88
C SER A 333 -30.52 7.57 9.09
N TYR A 334 -29.99 7.09 10.20
CA TYR A 334 -30.72 6.94 11.45
C TYR A 334 -29.82 7.06 12.66
N TYR A 335 -30.39 7.24 13.83
CA TYR A 335 -29.66 7.22 15.09
C TYR A 335 -29.82 5.86 15.76
N VAL A 336 -28.72 5.39 16.34
CA VAL A 336 -28.68 4.19 17.19
C VAL A 336 -28.29 4.60 18.60
N GLN A 337 -28.81 3.88 19.56
CA GLN A 337 -28.43 4.05 20.96
C GLN A 337 -27.29 3.09 21.27
N LEU A 338 -26.12 3.62 21.57
CA LEU A 338 -24.95 2.84 21.96
C LEU A 338 -24.68 3.04 23.44
N GLU A 339 -24.58 1.95 24.17
CA GLU A 339 -23.99 1.98 25.50
C GLU A 339 -22.47 1.95 25.31
N GLU A 340 -21.83 3.06 25.61
CA GLU A 340 -20.38 3.19 25.61
C GLU A 340 -19.88 3.12 27.04
N VAL A 341 -18.97 2.17 27.28
CA VAL A 341 -18.28 2.07 28.58
C VAL A 341 -17.03 2.95 28.47
N ILE A 342 -17.04 4.06 29.18
CA ILE A 342 -15.86 4.91 29.31
C ILE A 342 -14.93 4.29 30.34
N GLU A 343 -13.78 3.80 29.89
CA GLU A 343 -12.73 3.36 30.79
C GLU A 343 -12.07 4.58 31.43
N ARG A 344 -12.12 4.64 32.75
CA ARG A 344 -11.57 5.75 33.54
C ARG A 344 -10.25 5.31 34.12
N LYS A 345 -9.16 5.51 33.32
CA LYS A 345 -7.82 5.00 33.65
C LYS A 345 -6.73 6.01 33.36
N ILE A 346 -5.61 5.80 34.02
CA ILE A 346 -4.32 6.42 33.67
C ILE A 346 -3.40 5.27 33.23
N GLU A 347 -2.91 5.37 32.02
CA GLU A 347 -1.90 4.46 31.48
C GLU A 347 -0.52 5.06 31.71
N LEU A 348 0.39 4.22 32.23
CA LEU A 348 1.78 4.59 32.42
C LEU A 348 2.66 3.72 31.51
N SER A 349 3.69 4.34 30.93
CA SER A 349 4.67 3.63 30.13
C SER A 349 6.09 4.09 30.48
N SER A 350 7.07 3.18 30.37
CA SER A 350 8.47 3.56 30.49
C SER A 350 8.88 4.52 29.37
N VAL A 351 9.80 5.45 29.68
CA VAL A 351 10.34 6.38 28.69
C VAL A 351 11.08 5.60 27.59
N PHE A 352 11.88 4.63 27.98
CA PHE A 352 12.62 3.76 27.06
C PHE A 352 12.07 2.32 27.11
N ALA A 353 12.28 1.59 26.02
CA ALA A 353 11.99 0.17 25.96
C ALA A 353 13.03 -0.65 26.75
N GLY A 354 12.63 -1.75 27.38
CA GLY A 354 13.55 -2.63 28.09
C GLY A 354 12.89 -3.42 29.20
N ASP A 355 13.42 -4.62 29.42
CA ASP A 355 12.98 -5.54 30.48
C ASP A 355 13.27 -5.04 31.91
N VAL A 356 14.29 -4.21 32.05
CA VAL A 356 14.66 -3.56 33.33
C VAL A 356 13.49 -2.75 33.90
N TYR A 357 12.68 -2.15 33.07
CA TYR A 357 11.55 -1.31 33.49
C TYR A 357 10.36 -2.11 34.06
N ASN A 358 10.33 -3.43 33.84
CA ASN A 358 9.33 -4.32 34.46
C ASN A 358 9.47 -4.45 35.98
N THR A 359 10.59 -4.04 36.54
CA THR A 359 10.83 -4.10 38.00
C THR A 359 10.32 -2.86 38.75
N GLY A 360 9.86 -1.83 38.02
CA GLY A 360 9.18 -0.70 38.62
C GLY A 360 7.80 -1.08 39.19
N LEU A 361 7.38 -0.38 40.24
CA LEU A 361 6.15 -0.66 40.97
C LEU A 361 5.29 0.58 41.01
N ILE A 362 3.98 0.43 40.77
CA ILE A 362 2.97 1.46 41.01
C ILE A 362 1.96 0.97 42.03
N GLU A 363 1.69 1.81 43.04
CA GLU A 363 0.75 1.50 44.10
C GLU A 363 -0.24 2.64 44.29
N VAL A 364 -1.52 2.30 44.45
CA VAL A 364 -2.59 3.23 44.84
C VAL A 364 -3.13 2.78 46.21
N ARG A 365 -3.10 3.66 47.20
CA ARG A 365 -3.57 3.37 48.57
C ARG A 365 -4.48 4.46 49.07
N ASP A 366 -5.40 4.10 49.96
CA ASP A 366 -6.25 5.10 50.66
C ASP A 366 -5.41 5.96 51.63
N ILE A 367 -5.76 7.23 51.71
CA ILE A 367 -5.36 8.08 52.82
C ILE A 367 -6.48 8.02 53.87
N GLU A 368 -6.14 7.65 55.07
CA GLU A 368 -7.09 7.53 56.18
C GLU A 368 -6.82 8.64 57.21
N ASP A 369 -7.89 9.19 57.82
CA ASP A 369 -7.78 10.13 58.93
C ASP A 369 -7.47 9.35 60.23
N SER A 370 -7.32 10.09 61.35
CA SER A 370 -7.07 9.50 62.69
C SER A 370 -8.20 8.60 63.21
N LEU A 371 -9.35 8.57 62.56
CA LEU A 371 -10.53 7.76 62.86
C LEU A 371 -10.69 6.58 61.90
N GLY A 372 -9.78 6.42 60.93
CA GLY A 372 -9.83 5.38 59.92
C GLY A 372 -10.79 5.65 58.75
N THR A 373 -11.25 6.91 58.61
CA THR A 373 -12.09 7.33 57.48
C THR A 373 -11.22 7.61 56.27
N LYS A 374 -11.60 7.03 55.10
CA LYS A 374 -10.92 7.28 53.84
C LYS A 374 -11.20 8.71 53.36
N ILE A 375 -10.17 9.53 53.25
CA ILE A 375 -10.28 10.95 52.91
C ILE A 375 -9.61 11.29 51.57
N GLY A 376 -8.83 10.37 50.98
CA GLY A 376 -8.15 10.58 49.71
C GLY A 376 -7.37 9.35 49.24
N LYS A 377 -6.54 9.57 48.23
CA LYS A 377 -5.65 8.53 47.64
C LYS A 377 -4.20 9.03 47.53
N THR A 378 -3.27 8.11 47.71
CA THR A 378 -1.88 8.29 47.28
C THR A 378 -1.56 7.37 46.10
N VAL A 379 -0.83 7.89 45.11
CA VAL A 379 -0.20 7.11 44.06
C VAL A 379 1.31 7.14 44.27
N THR A 380 1.91 5.98 44.44
CA THR A 380 3.35 5.84 44.67
C THR A 380 3.99 5.14 43.49
N ILE A 381 5.01 5.73 42.88
CA ILE A 381 5.78 5.16 41.78
C ILE A 381 7.21 4.90 42.27
N THR A 382 7.61 3.62 42.24
CA THR A 382 8.96 3.16 42.55
C THR A 382 9.69 2.85 41.25
N LYS A 383 10.81 3.49 41.01
CA LYS A 383 11.66 3.23 39.83
C LYS A 383 12.44 1.93 40.01
N PRO A 384 12.89 1.29 38.90
CA PRO A 384 13.84 0.16 38.95
C PRO A 384 15.11 0.53 39.74
N ASP A 385 15.65 -0.40 40.51
CA ASP A 385 16.88 -0.18 41.32
C ASP A 385 18.05 0.36 40.49
N SER A 386 18.22 -0.12 39.27
CA SER A 386 19.25 0.32 38.34
C SER A 386 19.07 1.75 37.77
N LYS A 387 17.89 2.33 37.98
CA LYS A 387 17.52 3.69 37.56
C LYS A 387 17.33 4.66 38.74
N LEU A 388 17.57 4.17 39.97
CA LEU A 388 17.53 4.99 41.17
C LEU A 388 18.87 5.68 41.37
N SER A 389 18.84 6.98 41.66
CA SER A 389 20.02 7.69 42.20
C SER A 389 20.24 7.27 43.66
N SER A 390 21.47 7.33 44.14
CA SER A 390 21.78 6.98 45.52
C SER A 390 20.95 7.81 46.51
N GLY A 391 20.10 7.12 47.32
CA GLY A 391 19.21 7.75 48.28
C GLY A 391 17.88 8.31 47.72
N GLU A 392 17.58 8.06 46.47
CA GLU A 392 16.29 8.45 45.87
C GLU A 392 15.15 7.63 46.49
N MET A 393 14.12 8.31 46.93
CA MET A 393 12.91 7.68 47.51
C MET A 393 11.84 7.51 46.43
N PRO A 394 10.89 6.56 46.59
CA PRO A 394 9.72 6.44 45.75
C PRO A 394 8.98 7.77 45.63
N GLN A 395 8.48 8.07 44.45
CA GLN A 395 7.71 9.30 44.20
C GLN A 395 6.26 9.10 44.64
N VAL A 396 5.79 9.99 45.51
CA VAL A 396 4.44 9.96 46.05
C VAL A 396 3.65 11.16 45.55
N TYR A 397 2.47 10.90 45.09
CA TYR A 397 1.48 11.89 44.59
C TYR A 397 0.18 11.74 45.39
N SER A 398 -0.33 12.85 45.94
CA SER A 398 -1.56 12.83 46.73
C SER A 398 -2.73 13.39 45.94
N SER A 399 -3.93 12.82 46.11
CA SER A 399 -5.18 13.38 45.54
C SER A 399 -5.53 14.76 46.10
N PHE A 400 -4.91 15.23 47.18
CA PHE A 400 -5.08 16.58 47.71
C PHE A 400 -4.28 17.60 46.90
N ASP A 401 -3.07 17.20 46.43
CA ASP A 401 -2.21 18.07 45.64
C ASP A 401 -2.58 18.01 44.12
N TYR A 402 -3.10 16.88 43.70
CA TYR A 402 -3.46 16.56 42.28
C TYR A 402 -4.87 15.96 42.23
N PRO A 403 -5.93 16.81 42.37
CA PRO A 403 -7.29 16.34 42.53
C PRO A 403 -7.90 15.67 41.30
N THR A 404 -7.38 15.90 40.09
CA THR A 404 -7.88 15.29 38.84
C THR A 404 -6.82 14.41 38.19
N PHE A 405 -7.25 13.48 37.30
CA PHE A 405 -6.34 12.63 36.52
C PHE A 405 -5.41 13.47 35.64
N GLY A 406 -5.91 14.58 35.07
CA GLY A 406 -5.09 15.49 34.27
C GLY A 406 -3.93 16.06 35.07
N GLU A 407 -4.22 16.65 36.27
CA GLU A 407 -3.21 17.22 37.15
C GLU A 407 -2.21 16.17 37.66
N LEU A 408 -2.68 14.96 37.95
CA LEU A 408 -1.84 13.85 38.36
C LEU A 408 -0.90 13.39 37.22
N VAL A 409 -1.42 13.28 36.00
CA VAL A 409 -0.65 12.94 34.78
C VAL A 409 0.42 13.98 34.52
N ASP A 410 0.07 15.27 34.59
CA ASP A 410 1.03 16.36 34.39
C ASP A 410 2.15 16.32 35.44
N ALA A 411 1.81 16.11 36.72
CA ALA A 411 2.79 15.98 37.81
C ALA A 411 3.71 14.76 37.63
N ILE A 412 3.16 13.61 37.21
CA ILE A 412 3.99 12.43 36.89
C ILE A 412 4.93 12.76 35.73
N ASN A 413 4.41 13.36 34.67
CA ASN A 413 5.20 13.68 33.47
C ASN A 413 6.30 14.73 33.73
N GLU A 414 6.09 15.65 34.66
CA GLU A 414 7.08 16.63 35.05
C GLU A 414 8.15 16.04 35.98
N ARG A 415 7.76 15.28 36.97
CA ARG A 415 8.65 14.82 38.08
C ARG A 415 9.31 13.46 37.83
N ASN A 416 8.69 12.56 37.07
CA ASN A 416 9.21 11.22 36.83
C ASN A 416 10.03 11.17 35.52
N SER A 417 11.29 10.81 35.62
CA SER A 417 12.22 10.68 34.48
C SER A 417 12.18 9.30 33.79
N VAL A 418 11.56 8.31 34.43
CA VAL A 418 11.59 6.90 34.00
C VAL A 418 10.27 6.47 33.40
N TYR A 419 9.15 6.96 33.96
CA TYR A 419 7.80 6.62 33.49
C TYR A 419 7.03 7.88 33.10
N LYS A 420 6.20 7.78 32.09
CA LYS A 420 5.28 8.82 31.66
C LYS A 420 3.86 8.28 31.70
N ALA A 421 2.90 9.18 31.97
CA ALA A 421 1.49 8.88 32.11
C ALA A 421 0.67 9.55 31.02
N VAL A 422 -0.45 8.94 30.64
CA VAL A 422 -1.48 9.53 29.77
C VAL A 422 -2.87 9.11 30.27
N THR A 423 -3.88 9.91 29.98
CA THR A 423 -5.28 9.61 30.27
C THR A 423 -6.19 10.22 29.23
N ASP A 424 -7.25 9.50 28.85
CA ASP A 424 -8.32 10.00 27.99
C ASP A 424 -9.46 10.66 28.81
N THR A 425 -9.37 10.57 30.16
CA THR A 425 -10.39 11.08 31.09
C THR A 425 -9.81 12.06 32.11
N PRO A 426 -9.25 13.22 31.68
CA PRO A 426 -8.50 14.12 32.55
C PRO A 426 -9.31 14.74 33.69
N ASN A 427 -10.65 14.83 33.56
CA ASN A 427 -11.54 15.45 34.54
C ASN A 427 -11.99 14.50 35.67
N VAL A 428 -11.61 13.22 35.62
CA VAL A 428 -11.94 12.27 36.69
C VAL A 428 -11.14 12.59 37.93
N LEU A 429 -11.77 12.45 39.11
CA LEU A 429 -11.12 12.76 40.37
C LEU A 429 -10.11 11.67 40.76
N THR A 430 -8.92 12.07 41.17
CA THR A 430 -7.87 11.16 41.65
C THR A 430 -8.30 10.34 42.86
N SER A 431 -9.19 10.88 43.67
CA SER A 431 -9.79 10.18 44.82
C SER A 431 -10.67 8.97 44.45
N GLU A 432 -11.13 8.87 43.17
CA GLU A 432 -11.94 7.75 42.68
C GLU A 432 -11.10 6.56 42.27
N LEU A 433 -9.77 6.64 42.23
CA LEU A 433 -8.88 5.55 41.91
C LEU A 433 -9.13 4.34 42.83
N ARG A 434 -9.08 3.14 42.27
CA ARG A 434 -9.13 1.88 43.01
C ARG A 434 -7.78 1.58 43.64
N ASN A 435 -7.78 1.03 44.86
CA ASN A 435 -6.54 0.54 45.46
C ASN A 435 -5.93 -0.56 44.59
N SER A 436 -4.67 -0.44 44.26
CA SER A 436 -3.94 -1.40 43.44
C SER A 436 -2.45 -1.41 43.81
N SER A 437 -1.79 -2.50 43.47
CA SER A 437 -0.33 -2.61 43.53
C SER A 437 0.09 -3.50 42.37
N SER A 438 0.79 -2.98 41.41
CA SER A 438 1.23 -3.73 40.23
C SER A 438 2.62 -3.34 39.79
N TYR A 439 3.40 -4.32 39.35
CA TYR A 439 4.63 -4.05 38.62
C TYR A 439 4.31 -3.64 37.20
N PHE A 440 5.17 -2.80 36.62
CA PHE A 440 5.17 -2.60 35.19
C PHE A 440 5.47 -3.90 34.46
N ALA A 441 4.91 -4.10 33.28
CA ALA A 441 5.01 -5.34 32.52
C ALA A 441 5.11 -5.08 31.01
N GLY A 442 5.49 -6.12 30.26
CA GLY A 442 5.54 -6.06 28.80
C GLY A 442 6.80 -5.38 28.24
N GLY A 443 7.66 -4.82 29.08
CA GLY A 443 8.93 -4.28 28.63
C GLY A 443 9.87 -5.37 28.09
N ASP A 444 10.43 -5.15 26.92
CA ASP A 444 11.41 -6.02 26.28
C ASP A 444 12.54 -5.18 25.66
N ASN A 445 13.77 -5.64 25.81
CA ASN A 445 14.92 -4.96 25.21
C ASN A 445 15.05 -5.21 23.69
N GLY A 446 14.29 -6.12 23.11
CA GLY A 446 14.27 -6.40 21.68
C GLY A 446 15.55 -7.03 21.13
N VAL A 447 16.43 -7.54 21.98
CA VAL A 447 17.74 -8.08 21.58
C VAL A 447 17.61 -9.51 21.00
N ASN A 448 16.68 -10.30 21.51
CA ASN A 448 16.49 -11.71 21.15
C ASN A 448 15.30 -11.95 20.21
N ILE A 449 14.93 -11.00 19.39
CA ILE A 449 13.84 -11.13 18.43
C ILE A 449 14.26 -11.87 17.16
N SER A 450 13.30 -12.42 16.44
CA SER A 450 13.54 -13.15 15.20
C SER A 450 13.98 -12.25 14.06
N LYS A 451 14.60 -12.83 13.01
CA LYS A 451 14.99 -12.08 11.80
C LYS A 451 13.78 -11.44 11.08
N SER A 452 12.64 -12.11 11.08
CA SER A 452 11.41 -11.55 10.50
C SER A 452 10.90 -10.35 11.28
N GLN A 453 10.97 -10.37 12.63
CA GLN A 453 10.65 -9.19 13.44
C GLN A 453 11.65 -8.06 13.24
N LEU A 454 12.98 -8.36 13.12
CA LEU A 454 13.97 -7.35 12.76
C LEU A 454 13.70 -6.74 11.38
N PHE A 455 13.22 -7.55 10.42
CA PHE A 455 12.83 -7.06 9.11
C PHE A 455 11.65 -6.08 9.21
N GLU A 456 10.60 -6.42 9.96
CA GLU A 456 9.47 -5.52 10.24
C GLU A 456 9.92 -4.24 10.96
N CYS A 457 10.88 -4.32 11.89
CA CYS A 457 11.45 -3.14 12.57
C CYS A 457 12.20 -2.20 11.61
N LEU A 458 12.84 -2.73 10.58
CA LEU A 458 13.54 -1.93 9.57
C LEU A 458 12.59 -1.43 8.48
N SER A 459 11.83 -2.31 7.85
CA SER A 459 11.04 -2.06 6.63
C SER A 459 9.57 -1.73 6.88
N GLY A 460 9.13 -1.77 8.15
CA GLY A 460 7.74 -1.59 8.55
C GLY A 460 6.90 -2.88 8.40
N LYS A 461 5.83 -2.95 9.19
CA LYS A 461 4.86 -4.04 9.11
C LYS A 461 3.79 -3.69 8.10
N ARG A 462 3.49 -4.62 7.20
CA ARG A 462 2.43 -4.48 6.18
C ARG A 462 1.25 -5.39 6.53
N ASP A 463 0.05 -4.97 6.13
CA ASP A 463 -1.15 -5.82 6.15
C ASP A 463 -1.19 -6.76 4.92
N ASP A 464 -2.23 -7.58 4.84
CA ASP A 464 -2.45 -8.52 3.73
C ASP A 464 -2.67 -7.82 2.37
N ASN A 465 -2.96 -6.52 2.36
CA ASN A 465 -3.11 -5.70 1.16
C ASN A 465 -1.81 -4.94 0.81
N GLY A 466 -0.73 -5.12 1.57
CA GLY A 466 0.55 -4.46 1.37
C GLY A 466 0.69 -3.05 1.97
N TYR A 467 -0.34 -2.52 2.66
CA TYR A 467 -0.27 -1.21 3.32
C TYR A 467 0.54 -1.28 4.62
N ILE A 468 1.35 -0.25 4.88
CA ILE A 468 2.14 -0.14 6.11
C ILE A 468 1.21 0.18 7.28
N VAL A 469 1.03 -0.77 8.20
CA VAL A 469 0.24 -0.62 9.44
C VAL A 469 1.09 -0.21 10.64
N LYS A 470 2.41 -0.46 10.61
CA LYS A 470 3.39 0.03 11.58
C LYS A 470 4.63 0.48 10.83
N GLN A 471 5.06 1.71 11.04
CA GLN A 471 6.27 2.25 10.42
C GLN A 471 7.52 1.56 10.98
N GLY A 472 8.47 1.28 10.11
CA GLY A 472 9.81 0.81 10.45
C GLY A 472 10.83 1.94 10.43
N ALA A 473 12.07 1.61 10.74
CA ALA A 473 13.17 2.58 10.79
C ALA A 473 13.36 3.33 9.47
N TYR A 474 13.22 2.65 8.33
CA TYR A 474 13.42 3.27 7.01
C TYR A 474 12.36 4.34 6.69
N GLN A 475 11.10 4.15 7.09
CA GLN A 475 10.05 5.16 6.90
C GLN A 475 10.27 6.38 7.82
N LEU A 476 10.67 6.15 9.06
CA LEU A 476 10.94 7.24 10.01
C LEU A 476 12.15 8.08 9.60
N LEU A 477 13.12 7.46 8.92
CA LEU A 477 14.34 8.11 8.43
C LEU A 477 14.17 8.80 7.06
N GLU A 478 12.98 8.79 6.45
CA GLU A 478 12.77 9.32 5.10
C GLU A 478 13.19 10.79 4.91
N ASN A 479 13.15 11.58 5.98
CA ASN A 479 13.57 13.00 5.98
C ASN A 479 14.89 13.23 6.72
N TYR A 480 15.61 12.16 7.10
CA TYR A 480 16.85 12.26 7.84
C TYR A 480 18.04 12.33 6.88
N LEU A 481 18.94 13.28 7.16
CA LEU A 481 20.12 13.48 6.32
C LEU A 481 21.29 12.66 6.85
N VAL A 482 21.70 11.64 6.10
CA VAL A 482 22.79 10.73 6.47
C VAL A 482 23.56 10.27 5.23
N ASP A 483 24.87 10.08 5.35
CA ASP A 483 25.73 9.67 4.22
C ASP A 483 25.81 8.15 4.09
N TRP A 484 26.03 7.44 5.19
CA TRP A 484 26.24 6.00 5.24
C TRP A 484 25.28 5.35 6.21
N VAL A 485 24.65 4.25 5.78
CA VAL A 485 23.73 3.48 6.62
C VAL A 485 24.18 2.02 6.70
N VAL A 486 24.28 1.50 7.91
CA VAL A 486 24.66 0.10 8.17
C VAL A 486 23.67 -0.52 9.15
N PRO A 487 22.80 -1.43 8.69
CA PRO A 487 22.02 -2.27 9.59
C PRO A 487 22.94 -3.33 10.21
N VAL A 488 22.97 -3.42 11.54
CA VAL A 488 23.80 -4.36 12.29
C VAL A 488 22.97 -5.46 12.93
N GLY A 489 23.52 -6.67 12.96
CA GLY A 489 22.80 -7.85 13.45
C GLY A 489 21.93 -8.51 12.39
N VAL A 490 21.89 -7.99 11.17
CA VAL A 490 21.24 -8.56 9.99
C VAL A 490 22.24 -8.70 8.84
N TYR A 491 21.98 -9.60 7.89
CA TYR A 491 22.91 -9.96 6.84
C TYR A 491 22.21 -10.01 5.46
N ALA A 492 22.97 -9.75 4.40
CA ALA A 492 22.47 -9.79 3.03
C ALA A 492 21.93 -11.18 2.61
N ASP A 493 22.45 -12.22 3.26
CA ASP A 493 22.14 -13.62 3.05
C ASP A 493 21.33 -14.25 4.19
N ASP A 494 20.61 -13.44 4.99
CA ASP A 494 19.64 -13.95 5.95
C ASP A 494 18.44 -14.55 5.21
N GLU A 495 18.05 -15.77 5.57
CA GLU A 495 16.84 -16.43 5.08
C GLU A 495 15.65 -15.97 5.92
N LEU A 496 14.67 -15.37 5.27
CA LEU A 496 13.41 -14.94 5.88
C LEU A 496 12.28 -15.91 5.52
N LEU A 497 11.20 -15.89 6.30
CA LEU A 497 10.03 -16.74 6.06
C LEU A 497 9.39 -16.45 4.69
N ASP A 498 9.32 -15.19 4.30
CA ASP A 498 8.94 -14.78 2.96
C ASP A 498 10.17 -14.66 2.07
N ARG A 499 10.21 -15.46 0.99
CA ARG A 499 11.30 -15.49 0.01
C ARG A 499 11.47 -14.17 -0.77
N HIS A 500 10.47 -13.30 -0.76
CA HIS A 500 10.53 -11.99 -1.41
C HIS A 500 11.18 -10.93 -0.52
N GLN A 501 11.28 -11.18 0.79
CA GLN A 501 11.93 -10.30 1.75
C GLN A 501 13.45 -10.51 1.74
N ASN A 502 14.20 -9.41 1.65
CA ASN A 502 15.65 -9.41 1.70
C ASN A 502 16.16 -8.10 2.31
N PHE A 503 17.00 -8.18 3.34
CA PHE A 503 17.53 -7.01 4.02
C PHE A 503 18.37 -6.10 3.12
N ALA A 504 19.16 -6.67 2.21
CA ALA A 504 19.98 -5.88 1.29
C ALA A 504 19.09 -5.16 0.24
N TYR A 505 18.03 -5.81 -0.23
CA TYR A 505 17.08 -5.19 -1.16
C TYR A 505 16.38 -3.97 -0.51
N GLU A 506 15.86 -4.12 0.70
CA GLU A 506 15.18 -3.04 1.42
C GLU A 506 16.13 -1.88 1.74
N LEU A 507 17.39 -2.18 2.15
CA LEU A 507 18.41 -1.18 2.33
C LEU A 507 18.71 -0.44 1.02
N ALA A 508 18.83 -1.15 -0.10
CA ALA A 508 19.07 -0.56 -1.42
C ALA A 508 17.93 0.36 -1.86
N LEU A 509 16.69 -0.09 -1.66
CA LEU A 509 15.49 0.70 -1.94
C LEU A 509 15.44 1.97 -1.08
N PHE A 510 15.66 1.84 0.22
CA PHE A 510 15.72 2.96 1.15
C PHE A 510 16.78 4.00 0.75
N CYS A 511 18.01 3.55 0.48
CA CYS A 511 19.10 4.44 0.03
C CYS A 511 18.79 5.09 -1.33
N ALA A 512 18.14 4.38 -2.24
CA ALA A 512 17.71 4.93 -3.52
C ALA A 512 16.67 6.04 -3.34
N VAL A 513 15.66 5.82 -2.50
CA VAL A 513 14.61 6.81 -2.19
C VAL A 513 15.19 8.07 -1.56
N LEU A 514 16.05 7.92 -0.55
CA LEU A 514 16.73 9.06 0.07
C LEU A 514 17.62 9.80 -0.92
N SER A 515 18.44 9.08 -1.69
CA SER A 515 19.33 9.67 -2.70
C SER A 515 18.58 10.44 -3.77
N TYR A 516 17.36 9.99 -4.09
CA TYR A 516 16.49 10.69 -5.03
C TYR A 516 15.89 11.96 -4.42
N LYS A 517 15.39 11.89 -3.19
CA LYS A 517 14.54 12.91 -2.55
C LYS A 517 15.35 13.97 -1.79
N ASN A 518 16.29 13.56 -0.96
CA ASN A 518 16.91 14.42 0.06
C ASN A 518 18.43 14.52 -0.12
N LYS A 519 19.15 13.59 0.48
CA LYS A 519 20.62 13.52 0.48
C LYS A 519 21.08 12.19 -0.11
N SER A 520 22.16 12.23 -0.86
CA SER A 520 22.73 11.03 -1.49
C SER A 520 23.26 10.06 -0.43
N THR A 521 22.44 9.08 -0.08
CA THR A 521 22.70 8.07 0.97
C THR A 521 23.17 6.77 0.37
N TYR A 522 24.09 6.07 1.05
CA TYR A 522 24.65 4.80 0.61
C TYR A 522 24.62 3.74 1.71
N GLY A 523 24.15 2.55 1.37
CA GLY A 523 24.03 1.43 2.30
C GLY A 523 25.19 0.45 2.25
N MET A 524 25.56 -0.10 3.40
CA MET A 524 26.50 -1.22 3.49
C MET A 524 25.94 -2.31 4.37
N ILE A 525 25.98 -3.55 3.90
CA ILE A 525 25.45 -4.69 4.64
C ILE A 525 26.45 -5.84 4.61
N ALA A 526 26.61 -6.51 5.74
CA ALA A 526 27.47 -7.66 5.85
C ALA A 526 26.82 -8.95 5.34
N THR A 527 27.61 -9.95 4.97
CA THR A 527 27.19 -11.34 4.88
C THR A 527 27.37 -12.07 6.21
N LYS A 528 26.70 -13.20 6.41
CA LYS A 528 26.86 -14.03 7.63
C LYS A 528 28.33 -14.36 7.88
N PRO A 529 28.79 -14.24 9.13
CA PRO A 529 30.17 -14.61 9.47
C PRO A 529 30.37 -16.12 9.38
N LEU A 530 31.54 -16.53 8.90
CA LEU A 530 31.92 -17.93 8.84
C LEU A 530 32.19 -18.48 10.25
N THR A 531 31.49 -19.54 10.62
CA THR A 531 31.66 -20.25 11.90
C THR A 531 32.75 -21.30 11.82
N ASP A 532 32.78 -22.12 10.76
CA ASP A 532 33.81 -23.15 10.53
C ASP A 532 35.02 -22.59 9.80
N THR A 533 36.07 -22.22 10.53
CA THR A 533 37.32 -21.68 9.98
C THR A 533 38.31 -22.74 9.51
N SER A 534 37.92 -24.02 9.41
CA SER A 534 38.73 -25.05 8.77
C SER A 534 38.96 -24.74 7.28
N LEU A 535 39.99 -25.33 6.70
CA LEU A 535 40.30 -25.13 5.28
C LEU A 535 39.11 -25.48 4.38
N ALA A 536 38.40 -26.57 4.70
CA ALA A 536 37.20 -26.99 3.97
C ALA A 536 36.05 -25.98 4.15
N GLY A 537 35.82 -25.49 5.37
CA GLY A 537 34.82 -24.45 5.68
C GLY A 537 35.10 -23.14 4.93
N VAL A 538 36.35 -22.67 4.92
CA VAL A 538 36.77 -21.46 4.17
C VAL A 538 36.59 -21.64 2.67
N GLN A 539 36.94 -22.82 2.12
CA GLN A 539 36.71 -23.12 0.69
C GLN A 539 35.25 -23.17 0.31
N ALA A 540 34.41 -23.80 1.14
CA ALA A 540 32.97 -23.87 0.93
C ALA A 540 32.35 -22.46 0.98
N HIS A 541 32.74 -21.64 1.96
CA HIS A 541 32.26 -20.27 2.12
C HIS A 541 32.66 -19.38 0.94
N ALA A 542 33.91 -19.47 0.45
CA ALA A 542 34.35 -18.74 -0.74
C ALA A 542 33.50 -19.09 -1.98
N LYS A 543 33.22 -20.39 -2.19
CA LYS A 543 32.34 -20.84 -3.28
C LYS A 543 30.90 -20.36 -3.15
N TYR A 544 30.40 -20.27 -1.91
CA TYR A 544 29.09 -19.72 -1.60
C TYR A 544 29.03 -18.24 -1.95
N LEU A 545 29.98 -17.43 -1.46
CA LEU A 545 30.04 -16.00 -1.74
C LEU A 545 30.18 -15.69 -3.24
N ALA A 546 30.97 -16.47 -3.98
CA ALA A 546 31.13 -16.32 -5.43
C ALA A 546 29.84 -16.59 -6.23
N LYS A 547 28.79 -17.15 -5.60
CA LYS A 547 27.48 -17.46 -6.21
C LYS A 547 26.31 -16.76 -5.54
N LEU A 548 26.55 -16.00 -4.49
CA LEU A 548 25.52 -15.26 -3.79
C LEU A 548 24.84 -14.28 -4.76
N ASN A 549 23.52 -14.21 -4.74
CA ASN A 549 22.81 -13.21 -5.53
C ASN A 549 23.07 -11.81 -4.98
N THR A 550 23.65 -10.95 -5.80
CA THR A 550 23.95 -9.54 -5.50
C THR A 550 23.26 -8.58 -6.47
N ASP A 551 22.28 -9.05 -7.24
CA ASP A 551 21.49 -8.25 -8.15
C ASP A 551 20.23 -7.74 -7.46
N TYR A 552 20.12 -6.43 -7.32
CA TYR A 552 19.02 -5.76 -6.67
C TYR A 552 18.34 -4.82 -7.66
N PHE A 553 17.23 -5.28 -8.26
CA PHE A 553 16.41 -4.51 -9.20
C PHE A 553 15.08 -4.13 -8.55
N MET A 554 14.61 -2.91 -8.85
CA MET A 554 13.32 -2.44 -8.38
C MET A 554 12.20 -3.37 -8.86
N ARG A 555 11.25 -3.70 -7.96
CA ARG A 555 10.14 -4.63 -8.21
C ARG A 555 8.81 -3.94 -7.96
N ASP A 556 7.79 -4.37 -8.69
CA ASP A 556 6.40 -4.00 -8.44
C ASP A 556 5.79 -4.86 -7.32
N GLU A 557 4.54 -4.60 -6.98
CA GLU A 557 3.79 -5.33 -5.94
C GLU A 557 3.64 -6.84 -6.23
N ASN A 558 3.78 -7.24 -7.49
CA ASN A 558 3.74 -8.63 -7.93
C ASN A 558 5.13 -9.30 -7.95
N GLY A 559 6.18 -8.57 -7.53
CA GLY A 559 7.57 -9.03 -7.56
C GLY A 559 8.24 -8.99 -8.94
N SER A 560 7.60 -8.43 -9.97
CA SER A 560 8.17 -8.30 -11.31
C SER A 560 9.15 -7.12 -11.36
N ILE A 561 10.22 -7.28 -12.14
CA ILE A 561 11.25 -6.23 -12.26
C ILE A 561 10.70 -5.04 -13.06
N ILE A 562 10.77 -3.86 -12.45
CA ILE A 562 10.42 -2.59 -13.09
C ILE A 562 11.55 -2.15 -14.00
N LYS A 563 11.19 -1.73 -15.21
CA LYS A 563 12.14 -1.23 -16.22
C LYS A 563 11.89 0.27 -16.46
N ASP A 564 12.95 0.98 -16.82
CA ASP A 564 12.88 2.38 -17.23
C ASP A 564 12.28 2.55 -18.63
N GLY A 565 12.21 3.80 -19.10
CA GLY A 565 11.68 4.13 -20.44
C GLY A 565 12.50 3.58 -21.62
N THR A 566 13.70 3.04 -21.37
CA THR A 566 14.56 2.39 -22.38
C THR A 566 14.41 0.86 -22.35
N GLY A 567 13.63 0.32 -21.42
CA GLY A 567 13.47 -1.13 -21.22
C GLY A 567 14.54 -1.75 -20.34
N THR A 568 15.40 -0.94 -19.72
CA THR A 568 16.48 -1.38 -18.81
C THR A 568 15.93 -1.54 -17.38
N PRO A 569 16.26 -2.64 -16.65
CA PRO A 569 15.90 -2.78 -15.25
C PRO A 569 16.43 -1.61 -14.39
N ILE A 570 15.58 -1.08 -13.51
CA ILE A 570 15.99 -0.03 -12.55
C ILE A 570 16.89 -0.68 -11.52
N ASP A 571 18.18 -0.34 -11.56
CA ASP A 571 19.23 -0.90 -10.71
C ASP A 571 19.31 -0.19 -9.36
N LEU A 572 18.97 -0.90 -8.28
CA LEU A 572 19.10 -0.44 -6.90
C LEU A 572 20.50 -0.79 -6.34
N GLY A 573 21.21 -1.75 -6.93
CA GLY A 573 22.51 -2.22 -6.48
C GLY A 573 23.59 -1.14 -6.46
N LYS A 574 23.41 -0.06 -7.24
CA LYS A 574 24.31 1.09 -7.24
C LYS A 574 24.29 1.92 -5.94
N PHE A 575 23.30 1.69 -5.06
CA PHE A 575 23.17 2.39 -3.78
C PHE A 575 23.69 1.59 -2.58
N ILE A 576 24.18 0.37 -2.79
CA ILE A 576 24.70 -0.47 -1.71
C ILE A 576 25.97 -1.21 -2.09
N SER A 577 26.74 -1.60 -1.06
CA SER A 577 27.80 -2.61 -1.13
C SER A 577 27.51 -3.77 -0.18
N VAL A 578 27.61 -4.99 -0.68
CA VAL A 578 27.63 -6.20 0.14
C VAL A 578 29.08 -6.47 0.57
N VAL A 579 29.31 -6.59 1.86
CA VAL A 579 30.65 -6.73 2.45
C VAL A 579 30.76 -8.10 3.11
N ALA A 580 31.66 -8.92 2.61
CA ALA A 580 31.91 -10.25 3.18
C ALA A 580 33.19 -10.28 4.03
N GLY A 581 33.38 -11.40 4.74
CA GLY A 581 34.65 -11.70 5.39
C GLY A 581 35.84 -11.70 4.43
N PRO A 582 37.03 -12.05 4.90
CA PRO A 582 37.27 -12.68 6.21
C PRO A 582 36.91 -11.81 7.41
N THR A 583 36.35 -12.45 8.45
CA THR A 583 35.89 -11.74 9.65
C THR A 583 37.05 -10.95 10.25
N PRO A 584 36.97 -9.60 10.38
CA PRO A 584 37.98 -8.80 11.00
C PRO A 584 38.11 -9.09 12.51
N LYS A 585 39.30 -9.08 13.05
CA LYS A 585 39.55 -9.12 14.49
C LYS A 585 39.68 -7.69 15.01
N VAL A 586 38.88 -7.36 16.02
CA VAL A 586 38.92 -6.05 16.69
C VAL A 586 39.44 -6.17 18.11
N ASN A 587 39.99 -5.10 18.64
CA ASN A 587 40.41 -5.06 20.05
C ASN A 587 39.17 -4.76 20.90
N TYR A 588 38.73 -5.71 21.68
CA TYR A 588 37.59 -5.54 22.57
C TYR A 588 37.82 -6.20 23.93
N ARG A 589 37.28 -5.59 24.99
CA ARG A 589 37.45 -6.07 26.39
C ARG A 589 36.97 -7.51 26.58
N VAL A 590 35.89 -7.90 25.88
CA VAL A 590 35.30 -9.22 25.97
C VAL A 590 35.79 -10.09 24.83
N PRO A 591 36.44 -11.26 25.09
CA PRO A 591 36.95 -12.11 24.03
C PRO A 591 35.94 -12.55 23.00
N ALA A 592 34.71 -12.83 23.41
CA ALA A 592 33.60 -13.27 22.52
C ALA A 592 33.16 -12.16 21.55
N LEU A 593 33.45 -10.89 21.82
CA LEU A 593 33.11 -9.73 20.97
C LEU A 593 34.33 -9.19 20.20
N ARG A 594 35.42 -9.96 20.08
CA ARG A 594 36.61 -9.59 19.28
C ARG A 594 36.47 -9.86 17.78
N GLU A 595 35.27 -10.28 17.34
CA GLU A 595 34.92 -10.40 15.92
C GLU A 595 34.24 -9.12 15.46
N GLY A 596 34.82 -8.44 14.48
CA GLY A 596 34.28 -7.19 13.93
C GLY A 596 33.25 -7.40 12.86
N ASN A 597 32.27 -6.49 12.75
CA ASN A 597 31.34 -6.45 11.63
C ASN A 597 32.06 -5.85 10.40
N PRO A 598 32.18 -6.61 9.28
CA PRO A 598 32.92 -6.15 8.11
C PRO A 598 32.28 -4.91 7.45
N ALA A 599 30.94 -4.79 7.45
CA ALA A 599 30.26 -3.64 6.86
C ALA A 599 30.46 -2.37 7.69
N VAL A 600 30.44 -2.46 9.03
CA VAL A 600 30.70 -1.33 9.93
C VAL A 600 32.11 -0.77 9.74
N LEU A 601 33.12 -1.64 9.74
CA LEU A 601 34.53 -1.22 9.57
C LEU A 601 34.77 -0.65 8.15
N TYR A 602 34.14 -1.21 7.15
CA TYR A 602 34.24 -0.72 5.77
C TYR A 602 33.51 0.64 5.60
N ALA A 603 32.34 0.81 6.20
CA ALA A 603 31.65 2.10 6.23
C ALA A 603 32.51 3.17 6.95
N ALA A 604 32.96 2.86 8.15
CA ALA A 604 33.82 3.77 8.93
C ALA A 604 35.11 4.17 8.18
N LEU A 605 35.76 3.24 7.46
CA LEU A 605 36.87 3.59 6.58
C LEU A 605 36.46 4.62 5.52
N ASN A 606 35.28 4.43 4.88
CA ASN A 606 34.81 5.30 3.81
C ASN A 606 34.41 6.70 4.28
N THR A 607 33.99 6.88 5.54
CA THR A 607 33.74 8.23 6.12
C THR A 607 35.02 9.04 6.27
N THR A 608 36.20 8.38 6.37
CA THR A 608 37.51 9.05 6.49
C THR A 608 38.16 9.30 5.13
N LEU A 609 37.62 8.78 4.03
CA LEU A 609 38.21 8.91 2.69
C LEU A 609 37.49 10.00 1.90
N GLN A 610 38.28 10.88 1.26
CA GLN A 610 37.74 11.84 0.30
C GLN A 610 36.95 11.12 -0.84
N PRO A 611 35.97 11.78 -1.48
CA PRO A 611 35.13 11.14 -2.51
C PRO A 611 35.92 10.44 -3.63
N GLN A 612 36.99 11.06 -4.14
CA GLN A 612 37.83 10.50 -5.20
C GLN A 612 38.82 9.43 -4.69
N SER A 613 38.93 9.21 -3.39
CA SER A 613 39.86 8.25 -2.81
C SER A 613 39.24 6.86 -2.76
N ALA A 614 39.84 5.91 -3.50
CA ALA A 614 39.38 4.52 -3.50
C ALA A 614 39.67 3.81 -2.16
N PRO A 615 38.76 2.96 -1.68
CA PRO A 615 39.03 2.10 -0.53
C PRO A 615 40.02 0.97 -0.83
N THR A 616 40.24 0.64 -2.10
CA THR A 616 41.16 -0.41 -2.56
C THR A 616 42.56 -0.23 -1.99
N ASN A 617 43.15 -1.30 -1.44
CA ASN A 617 44.43 -1.33 -0.75
C ASN A 617 44.53 -0.46 0.50
N LYS A 618 43.48 0.13 1.00
CA LYS A 618 43.47 0.88 2.26
C LYS A 618 43.37 -0.08 3.45
N LYS A 619 44.11 0.25 4.51
CA LYS A 619 44.10 -0.51 5.77
C LYS A 619 42.79 -0.23 6.52
N LEU A 620 42.14 -1.28 7.02
CA LEU A 620 41.04 -1.16 7.96
C LEU A 620 41.62 -0.73 9.33
N THR A 621 41.40 0.51 9.71
CA THR A 621 41.72 1.02 11.06
C THR A 621 40.84 0.31 12.09
N GLY A 622 41.31 0.15 13.32
CA GLY A 622 40.61 -0.59 14.37
C GLY A 622 40.66 -2.13 14.22
N CYS A 623 41.19 -2.64 13.10
CA CYS A 623 41.33 -4.08 12.84
C CYS A 623 42.76 -4.56 13.15
N THR A 624 42.87 -5.59 14.02
CA THR A 624 44.13 -6.20 14.42
C THR A 624 44.56 -7.37 13.51
N GLY A 625 43.67 -7.88 12.68
CA GLY A 625 43.93 -8.99 11.77
C GLY A 625 42.62 -9.61 11.24
N LEU A 626 42.75 -10.76 10.55
CA LEU A 626 41.62 -11.50 10.03
C LEU A 626 41.51 -12.86 10.75
N LYS A 627 40.30 -13.38 10.89
CA LYS A 627 40.00 -14.69 11.52
C LYS A 627 40.47 -15.84 10.63
N TYR A 628 40.39 -15.67 9.33
CA TYR A 628 40.82 -16.59 8.26
C TYR A 628 41.21 -15.77 7.02
N THR A 629 41.76 -16.41 5.99
CA THR A 629 42.14 -15.74 4.74
C THR A 629 41.68 -16.53 3.55
N PHE A 630 41.30 -15.85 2.48
CA PHE A 630 41.02 -16.45 1.18
C PHE A 630 42.29 -16.49 0.32
N SER A 631 42.38 -17.49 -0.57
CA SER A 631 43.41 -17.50 -1.62
C SER A 631 43.15 -16.43 -2.68
N ASN A 632 44.15 -16.07 -3.46
CA ASN A 632 43.98 -15.07 -4.53
C ASN A 632 42.92 -15.45 -5.57
N SER A 633 42.79 -16.75 -5.88
CA SER A 633 41.75 -17.23 -6.79
C SER A 633 40.35 -17.03 -6.18
N GLN A 634 40.15 -17.36 -4.88
CA GLN A 634 38.89 -17.15 -4.17
C GLN A 634 38.55 -15.66 -4.07
N LEU A 635 39.52 -14.81 -3.75
CA LEU A 635 39.33 -13.36 -3.72
C LEU A 635 38.89 -12.82 -5.09
N ASN A 636 39.52 -13.29 -6.17
CA ASN A 636 39.14 -12.92 -7.54
C ASN A 636 37.66 -13.28 -7.84
N ASP A 637 37.26 -14.50 -7.52
CA ASP A 637 35.90 -14.98 -7.81
C ASP A 637 34.84 -14.24 -6.99
N ILE A 638 35.13 -13.92 -5.72
CA ILE A 638 34.23 -13.16 -4.84
C ILE A 638 34.11 -11.71 -5.31
N VAL A 639 35.23 -11.06 -5.66
CA VAL A 639 35.21 -9.68 -6.20
C VAL A 639 34.47 -9.62 -7.55
N ALA A 640 34.65 -10.64 -8.41
CA ALA A 640 33.92 -10.75 -9.68
C ALA A 640 32.39 -10.82 -9.44
N ASN A 641 31.95 -11.36 -8.30
CA ASN A 641 30.54 -11.36 -7.86
C ASN A 641 30.12 -10.06 -7.14
N LYS A 642 30.87 -8.96 -7.29
CA LYS A 642 30.54 -7.62 -6.78
C LYS A 642 30.47 -7.53 -5.24
N ILE A 643 31.23 -8.37 -4.53
CA ILE A 643 31.29 -8.40 -3.08
C ILE A 643 32.62 -7.78 -2.61
N VAL A 644 32.54 -6.90 -1.63
CA VAL A 644 33.71 -6.32 -0.96
C VAL A 644 34.34 -7.36 -0.04
N VAL A 645 35.65 -7.58 -0.18
CA VAL A 645 36.43 -8.53 0.63
C VAL A 645 37.71 -7.93 1.15
N PHE A 646 38.23 -8.52 2.24
CA PHE A 646 39.43 -8.13 2.88
C PHE A 646 40.56 -9.17 2.70
N GLY A 647 41.79 -8.71 2.74
CA GLY A 647 42.97 -9.55 2.69
C GLY A 647 44.08 -9.05 3.59
N THR A 648 45.16 -9.82 3.67
CA THR A 648 46.41 -9.42 4.39
C THR A 648 47.40 -8.88 3.39
N LYS A 649 48.10 -7.80 3.77
CA LYS A 649 49.21 -7.24 3.00
C LYS A 649 50.56 -7.65 3.66
N TYR A 650 51.39 -8.32 2.88
CA TYR A 650 52.73 -8.68 3.34
C TYR A 650 53.71 -7.51 3.18
N SER A 651 54.56 -7.30 4.15
CA SER A 651 55.66 -6.34 4.03
C SER A 651 56.76 -6.91 3.12
N ARG A 652 57.67 -6.03 2.63
CA ARG A 652 58.85 -6.46 1.84
C ARG A 652 59.76 -7.44 2.60
N SER A 653 59.72 -7.43 3.93
CA SER A 653 60.48 -8.33 4.80
C SER A 653 59.87 -9.72 4.95
N GLY A 654 58.69 -9.98 4.30
CA GLY A 654 57.97 -11.24 4.43
C GLY A 654 57.14 -11.39 5.69
N ALA A 655 57.25 -10.41 6.64
CA ALA A 655 56.37 -10.39 7.80
C ALA A 655 54.94 -10.01 7.38
N VAL A 656 53.96 -10.72 7.92
CA VAL A 656 52.56 -10.36 7.74
C VAL A 656 52.35 -8.95 8.33
N ALA A 657 51.86 -8.01 7.53
CA ALA A 657 51.50 -6.71 8.05
C ALA A 657 50.34 -6.89 9.03
N GLU A 658 50.42 -6.29 10.19
CA GLU A 658 49.33 -6.25 11.15
C GLU A 658 48.11 -5.54 10.54
N GLY A 659 46.93 -6.11 10.75
CA GLY A 659 45.66 -5.58 10.25
C GLY A 659 45.15 -6.23 8.97
N ALA A 660 44.06 -5.68 8.45
CA ALA A 660 43.44 -6.10 7.19
C ALA A 660 43.43 -4.93 6.19
N VAL A 661 43.45 -5.26 4.91
CA VAL A 661 43.29 -4.28 3.81
C VAL A 661 42.09 -4.63 2.95
N VAL A 662 41.41 -3.63 2.40
CA VAL A 662 40.37 -3.80 1.42
C VAL A 662 41.00 -4.27 0.10
N ILE A 663 40.57 -5.40 -0.42
CA ILE A 663 41.10 -5.93 -1.69
C ILE A 663 40.51 -5.14 -2.86
N ASP A 664 39.20 -4.93 -2.86
CA ASP A 664 38.52 -4.14 -3.87
C ASP A 664 37.22 -3.55 -3.33
N GLY A 665 36.73 -2.42 -3.91
CA GLY A 665 35.55 -1.68 -3.49
C GLY A 665 34.44 -1.67 -4.56
N PRO A 666 33.85 -2.84 -4.94
CA PRO A 666 32.71 -2.86 -5.82
C PRO A 666 31.45 -2.37 -5.12
N THR A 667 30.48 -1.89 -5.91
CA THR A 667 29.08 -1.78 -5.55
C THR A 667 28.34 -3.04 -6.00
N SER A 668 27.07 -3.20 -5.60
CA SER A 668 26.21 -4.26 -6.13
C SER A 668 25.51 -3.88 -7.46
N ALA A 669 25.93 -2.81 -8.13
CA ALA A 669 25.40 -2.39 -9.40
C ALA A 669 25.53 -3.51 -10.46
N ARG A 670 24.63 -3.53 -11.45
CA ARG A 670 24.71 -4.47 -12.57
C ARG A 670 26.07 -4.34 -13.27
N GLN A 671 26.51 -5.41 -13.90
CA GLN A 671 27.90 -5.53 -14.40
C GLN A 671 28.25 -4.53 -15.52
N ASP A 672 27.27 -4.10 -16.29
CA ASP A 672 27.39 -3.12 -17.39
C ASP A 672 27.14 -1.67 -16.95
N SER A 673 26.94 -1.42 -15.66
CA SER A 673 26.74 -0.08 -15.09
C SER A 673 28.05 0.64 -14.92
N GLU A 674 28.06 1.97 -15.10
CA GLU A 674 29.16 2.86 -14.77
C GLU A 674 29.37 3.00 -13.26
N TYR A 675 28.35 2.61 -12.45
CA TYR A 675 28.34 2.70 -10.98
C TYR A 675 28.88 1.44 -10.29
N THR A 676 29.59 0.56 -11.00
CA THR A 676 30.16 -0.66 -10.41
C THR A 676 31.25 -0.41 -9.36
N ARG A 677 31.75 0.82 -9.23
CA ARG A 677 32.80 1.23 -8.31
C ARG A 677 32.29 2.20 -7.25
N LEU A 678 32.59 1.92 -5.97
CA LEU A 678 32.19 2.79 -4.88
C LEU A 678 32.79 4.20 -5.03
N THR A 679 33.99 4.33 -5.55
CA THR A 679 34.66 5.64 -5.79
C THR A 679 33.84 6.49 -6.77
N THR A 680 33.34 5.90 -7.88
CA THR A 680 32.46 6.59 -8.83
C THR A 680 31.19 7.07 -8.13
N VAL A 681 30.56 6.19 -7.34
CA VAL A 681 29.34 6.54 -6.58
C VAL A 681 29.61 7.65 -5.57
N LYS A 682 30.72 7.61 -4.83
CA LYS A 682 31.12 8.68 -3.90
C LYS A 682 31.25 10.03 -4.59
N VAL A 683 31.89 10.07 -5.76
CA VAL A 683 32.02 11.28 -6.55
C VAL A 683 30.66 11.79 -7.02
N MET A 684 29.81 10.91 -7.53
CA MET A 684 28.45 11.26 -7.96
C MET A 684 27.61 11.82 -6.81
N ARG A 685 27.68 11.20 -5.63
CA ARG A 685 27.02 11.69 -4.40
C ARG A 685 27.50 13.09 -4.04
N ALA A 686 28.82 13.29 -3.98
CA ALA A 686 29.38 14.60 -3.68
C ALA A 686 28.92 15.69 -4.66
N VAL A 687 28.85 15.36 -5.95
CA VAL A 687 28.32 16.28 -6.96
C VAL A 687 26.83 16.56 -6.75
N ALA A 688 26.03 15.53 -6.56
CA ALA A 688 24.59 15.66 -6.38
C ALA A 688 24.24 16.52 -5.16
N ASP A 689 24.90 16.27 -4.01
CA ASP A 689 24.64 17.00 -2.77
C ASP A 689 25.09 18.46 -2.87
N ASN A 690 26.25 18.72 -3.50
CA ASN A 690 26.72 20.08 -3.75
C ASN A 690 25.80 20.86 -4.70
N VAL A 691 25.25 20.22 -5.73
CA VAL A 691 24.32 20.86 -6.67
C VAL A 691 22.98 21.12 -5.99
N ARG A 692 22.49 20.20 -5.13
CA ARG A 692 21.27 20.42 -4.32
C ARG A 692 21.43 21.63 -3.40
N GLU A 693 22.49 21.68 -2.61
CA GLU A 693 22.78 22.78 -1.69
C GLU A 693 22.73 24.15 -2.37
N VAL A 694 23.26 24.22 -3.60
CA VAL A 694 23.27 25.44 -4.39
C VAL A 694 21.92 25.73 -5.05
N ALA A 695 21.15 24.69 -5.41
CA ALA A 695 19.86 24.83 -6.07
C ALA A 695 18.71 25.16 -5.10
N ASP A 696 18.79 24.71 -3.85
CA ASP A 696 17.73 24.90 -2.85
C ASP A 696 17.22 26.35 -2.71
N PRO A 697 18.08 27.40 -2.65
CA PRO A 697 17.61 28.79 -2.58
C PRO A 697 16.81 29.26 -3.79
N PHE A 698 16.90 28.56 -4.92
CA PHE A 698 16.17 28.90 -6.15
C PHE A 698 14.79 28.23 -6.21
N ILE A 699 14.51 27.27 -5.32
CA ILE A 699 13.19 26.63 -5.25
C ILE A 699 12.17 27.62 -4.68
N GLY A 700 11.11 27.87 -5.45
CA GLY A 700 10.08 28.86 -5.10
C GLY A 700 10.27 30.23 -5.79
N GLU A 701 11.42 30.47 -6.39
CA GLU A 701 11.64 31.69 -7.20
C GLU A 701 10.98 31.59 -8.59
N ALA A 702 10.83 32.73 -9.26
CA ALA A 702 10.24 32.80 -10.58
C ALA A 702 11.08 32.06 -11.63
N ASN A 703 10.50 31.17 -12.42
CA ASN A 703 11.19 30.40 -13.46
C ASN A 703 11.49 31.27 -14.72
N THR A 704 12.29 32.33 -14.55
CA THR A 704 12.73 33.24 -15.64
C THR A 704 14.10 32.80 -16.19
N VAL A 705 14.44 33.35 -17.34
CA VAL A 705 15.78 33.13 -17.95
C VAL A 705 16.89 33.67 -17.06
N GLU A 706 16.65 34.82 -16.40
CA GLU A 706 17.61 35.44 -15.48
C GLU A 706 17.90 34.57 -14.26
N GLN A 707 16.83 34.02 -13.64
CA GLN A 707 16.99 33.11 -12.50
C GLN A 707 17.69 31.81 -12.91
N ARG A 708 17.37 31.24 -14.07
CA ARG A 708 18.10 30.07 -14.57
C ARG A 708 19.58 30.34 -14.87
N ASN A 709 19.91 31.55 -15.36
CA ASN A 709 21.28 31.97 -15.58
C ASN A 709 22.03 32.16 -14.23
N ALA A 710 21.37 32.74 -13.24
CA ALA A 710 21.92 32.87 -11.87
C ALA A 710 22.18 31.49 -11.24
N LEU A 711 21.22 30.56 -11.33
CA LEU A 711 21.39 29.17 -10.91
C LEU A 711 22.54 28.48 -11.66
N SER A 712 22.64 28.67 -12.98
CA SER A 712 23.75 28.14 -13.79
C SER A 712 25.10 28.65 -13.30
N ALA A 713 25.24 29.95 -13.06
CA ALA A 713 26.48 30.52 -12.53
C ALA A 713 26.84 29.99 -11.12
N ALA A 714 25.85 29.83 -10.26
CA ALA A 714 26.05 29.28 -8.93
C ALA A 714 26.49 27.80 -8.96
N ILE A 715 25.84 26.98 -9.81
CA ILE A 715 26.24 25.57 -10.04
C ILE A 715 27.64 25.48 -10.63
N SER A 716 27.97 26.29 -11.67
CA SER A 716 29.33 26.31 -12.23
C SER A 716 30.37 26.58 -11.16
N LYS A 717 30.19 27.65 -10.37
CA LYS A 717 31.08 27.99 -9.31
C LYS A 717 31.31 26.85 -8.29
N ARG A 718 30.26 26.11 -7.97
CA ARG A 718 30.34 24.98 -7.03
C ARG A 718 31.02 23.75 -7.66
N LEU A 719 30.71 23.43 -8.91
CA LEU A 719 31.37 22.35 -9.64
C LEU A 719 32.85 22.68 -9.93
N ASP A 720 33.16 23.92 -10.25
CA ASP A 720 34.52 24.44 -10.35
C ASP A 720 35.30 24.13 -9.07
N LEU A 721 34.75 24.30 -7.90
CA LEU A 721 35.35 23.95 -6.63
C LEU A 721 35.58 22.44 -6.45
N LEU A 722 34.78 21.54 -7.01
CA LEU A 722 34.97 20.08 -6.90
C LEU A 722 36.11 19.56 -7.78
N VAL A 723 36.45 20.24 -8.83
CA VAL A 723 37.56 19.81 -9.68
C VAL A 723 38.90 20.34 -9.16
N GLU A 724 39.04 21.54 -8.58
CA GLU A 724 40.29 22.01 -7.95
C GLU A 724 40.75 21.11 -6.81
N LYS A 725 39.80 20.46 -6.05
CA LYS A 725 40.13 19.38 -5.12
C LYS A 725 40.38 18.03 -5.79
N GLY A 726 40.24 17.93 -7.10
CA GLY A 726 40.41 16.68 -7.85
C GLY A 726 39.29 15.63 -7.57
N VAL A 727 38.13 16.08 -7.06
CA VAL A 727 36.95 15.22 -6.89
C VAL A 727 36.37 14.89 -8.26
N LEU A 728 36.37 15.85 -9.18
CA LEU A 728 36.00 15.69 -10.59
C LEU A 728 37.23 15.81 -11.49
N ILE A 729 37.17 15.23 -12.66
CA ILE A 729 38.11 15.53 -13.75
C ILE A 729 37.48 16.57 -14.68
N GLU A 730 36.18 16.50 -14.94
CA GLU A 730 35.59 17.29 -15.99
C GLU A 730 34.03 17.27 -15.81
N TYR A 731 33.31 18.37 -16.17
CA TYR A 731 31.87 18.42 -16.14
C TYR A 731 31.28 19.20 -17.32
N SER A 732 30.06 18.91 -17.71
CA SER A 732 29.24 19.76 -18.58
C SER A 732 27.79 19.74 -18.10
N PHE A 733 27.10 20.84 -18.17
CA PHE A 733 25.68 20.85 -17.85
C PHE A 733 24.89 21.87 -18.67
N ASN A 734 23.58 21.65 -18.71
CA ASN A 734 22.63 22.54 -19.34
C ASN A 734 21.35 22.61 -18.50
N ILE A 735 20.81 23.80 -18.30
CA ILE A 735 19.53 24.02 -17.63
C ILE A 735 18.50 24.35 -18.70
N VAL A 736 17.54 23.44 -18.91
CA VAL A 736 16.50 23.57 -19.93
C VAL A 736 15.14 23.69 -19.24
N ALA A 737 14.33 24.61 -19.71
CA ALA A 737 12.91 24.69 -19.39
C ALA A 737 12.12 25.04 -20.65
N THR A 738 11.34 24.11 -21.15
CA THR A 738 10.37 24.36 -22.23
C THR A 738 9.26 25.27 -21.73
N VAL A 739 8.45 25.82 -22.66
CA VAL A 739 7.26 26.62 -22.27
C VAL A 739 6.31 25.81 -21.36
N TYR A 740 6.21 24.49 -21.60
CA TYR A 740 5.40 23.60 -20.79
C TYR A 740 6.00 23.39 -19.38
N ASP A 741 7.32 23.20 -19.30
CA ASP A 741 8.02 23.09 -18.01
C ASP A 741 7.87 24.37 -17.17
N GLN A 742 7.95 25.55 -17.83
CA GLN A 742 7.75 26.85 -17.16
C GLN A 742 6.33 26.99 -16.60
N LEU A 743 5.30 26.50 -17.33
CA LEU A 743 3.91 26.49 -16.85
C LEU A 743 3.72 25.55 -15.64
N LEU A 744 4.48 24.46 -15.58
CA LEU A 744 4.49 23.52 -14.46
C LEU A 744 5.43 23.94 -13.31
N GLY A 745 6.13 25.09 -13.43
CA GLY A 745 7.12 25.53 -12.45
C GLY A 745 8.37 24.65 -12.41
N GLN A 746 8.73 23.98 -13.51
CA GLN A 746 9.83 23.02 -13.59
C GLN A 746 10.98 23.54 -14.44
N ALA A 747 12.20 23.13 -14.10
CA ALA A 747 13.38 23.23 -14.95
C ALA A 747 14.17 21.92 -14.87
N LYS A 748 14.80 21.52 -15.95
CA LYS A 748 15.62 20.31 -16.04
C LYS A 748 17.08 20.69 -16.11
N LEU A 749 17.88 20.23 -15.14
CA LEU A 749 19.34 20.28 -15.18
C LEU A 749 19.86 18.96 -15.75
N GLU A 750 20.54 19.00 -16.86
CA GLU A 750 21.28 17.89 -17.44
C GLU A 750 22.76 18.08 -17.16
N LEU A 751 23.33 17.20 -16.33
CA LEU A 751 24.72 17.29 -15.87
C LEU A 751 25.48 16.01 -16.24
N GLY A 752 26.52 16.15 -17.02
CA GLY A 752 27.51 15.11 -17.31
C GLY A 752 28.81 15.38 -16.54
N ILE A 753 29.39 14.33 -15.94
CA ILE A 753 30.65 14.44 -15.21
C ILE A 753 31.63 13.34 -15.57
N VAL A 754 32.95 13.60 -15.42
CA VAL A 754 34.00 12.58 -15.45
C VAL A 754 34.61 12.46 -14.08
N ALA A 755 34.38 11.28 -13.43
CA ALA A 755 35.00 10.93 -12.20
C ALA A 755 36.47 10.42 -12.43
N PRO A 756 37.43 10.72 -11.51
CA PRO A 756 38.74 10.12 -11.54
C PRO A 756 38.62 8.57 -11.38
N GLN A 757 39.30 7.85 -12.27
CA GLN A 757 39.27 6.38 -12.26
C GLN A 757 40.34 5.80 -11.33
N GLU A 758 40.02 4.70 -10.66
CA GLU A 758 40.96 4.00 -9.77
C GLU A 758 42.11 3.35 -10.55
N LEU A 759 43.34 3.55 -10.08
CA LEU A 759 44.48 2.79 -10.56
C LEU A 759 44.50 1.40 -9.87
N ARG A 760 43.90 0.39 -10.54
CA ARG A 760 43.71 -0.96 -9.97
C ARG A 760 44.87 -1.93 -10.28
N LYS A 761 45.51 -1.77 -11.43
CA LYS A 761 46.51 -2.73 -11.92
C LYS A 761 47.64 -1.99 -12.62
N ILE A 762 48.87 -2.29 -12.21
CA ILE A 762 50.10 -1.87 -12.89
C ILE A 762 50.76 -3.12 -13.46
N THR A 763 50.95 -3.19 -14.77
CA THR A 763 51.70 -4.24 -15.43
C THR A 763 53.08 -3.70 -15.71
N THR A 764 54.11 -4.31 -15.12
CA THR A 764 55.54 -3.96 -15.35
C THR A 764 56.15 -5.03 -16.20
N VAL A 765 56.69 -4.65 -17.35
CA VAL A 765 57.49 -5.51 -18.20
C VAL A 765 58.94 -5.16 -18.05
N ILE A 766 59.77 -6.12 -17.57
CA ILE A 766 61.20 -5.92 -17.38
C ILE A 766 61.92 -6.82 -18.37
N GLY A 767 62.71 -6.23 -19.26
CA GLY A 767 63.58 -6.95 -20.19
C GLY A 767 65.06 -6.71 -19.87
N LEU A 768 65.89 -7.71 -20.03
CA LEU A 768 67.33 -7.52 -19.95
C LEU A 768 67.79 -6.78 -21.22
N LYS A 769 68.49 -5.68 -21.04
CA LYS A 769 69.15 -4.97 -22.13
C LYS A 769 70.53 -5.56 -22.29
N ASN A 770 70.81 -6.15 -23.48
CA ASN A 770 72.16 -6.50 -23.84
C ASN A 770 72.96 -5.24 -24.08
N SER A 771 74.09 -5.09 -23.41
CA SER A 771 75.05 -3.98 -23.56
C SER A 771 75.72 -4.01 -24.92
#